data_dc3c28feb8330a191b44a22c7de27de6
#
_entry.id   dc3c28feb8330a191b44a22c7de27de6
#
_cell.length_a   1.000
_cell.length_b   1.000
_cell.length_c   1.000
_cell.angle_alpha   90.00
_cell.angle_beta   90.00
_cell.angle_gamma   90.00
#
_symmetry.space_group_name_H-M   'P 1'
#
loop_
_entity.id
_entity.type
_entity.pdbx_description
1 polymer ?
#
loop_
_entity_poly.entity_id
_entity_poly.type
_entity_poly.pdbx_seq_one_letter_code
_entity_poly.pdbx_strand_id
1 'polypeptide(L)'
;MQKKWSQLIENGLVTIKNENGATLRFSTESGIGIIEADGYAFKDLNRNGKLQPYKDWRLPISERIEDLANQLTISEIAGLMLYSGHQAVTSSKNSFASMFAGTYDGLALEDSTAVVSDLTDQQKEFLTKDHLRHILVTVVESPEISATWSNNLQAFVEGLGHGIPVNISSDPRHGADANSEYNAGAGGDISKWPEALGLAATFEPELVRDFGHIAGREYRALGIATAHSPQVDLATEPRWMRFSGTFGEGVKLVTDLSEAYCSGFQTSEKASEIHSGWGYTSVNAMVKHWPGGGSGEAGRDAHYAFGKYAVYPGGNFKEHLKPFTEGAFKLKGGTEKAAAVMPYYTISTNQDLKNRENVGNGYSHYLVQELLRDEYGYDGVVCTDWGITKDHQEMDSFLSGKDWGVEELTVAERHYKVLLAGVDQFGGNNEVEPIMAAYELGKAEFGKEFIEARFRRSAKRLLRNLFQVGLFENPYIDSAKTKKTVGHPDFMKKGFEAQQKSIILLKNQNNVLPVAKKQTVYIPKRRLKASKDWFGQEIPAREFLPVEAALVEKYYHLTTDPAQADFALCFMESPQTSGFSIEDLAKGGTGYVPISLQYRPYTARLGRKESLAGGDPLEAFSNRSYYGKSNEAINEADLDIVIETREKMGNKPLIAIVAMKNPTILHEFETLVDGILVDFGVQTQALLSLLSGEVEPSGLLPFQIPDKMESVEKQLEDVPFDMTCHRDENHNSYDFAYGLNWTGVITDQRVEKYGLKS
;
A
#
# COMPACT_ATOMS: atom_id res chain seq x y z
N MET A 1 -50.72 7.94 5.30
CA MET A 1 -49.97 6.92 6.06
C MET A 1 -49.29 7.57 7.28
N GLN A 2 -49.06 6.84 8.34
CA GLN A 2 -48.34 7.38 9.51
C GLN A 2 -46.88 7.65 9.14
N LYS A 3 -46.34 8.80 9.53
CA LYS A 3 -44.96 9.18 9.30
C LYS A 3 -44.02 8.30 10.13
N LYS A 4 -43.08 7.60 9.48
CA LYS A 4 -42.12 6.64 10.06
C LYS A 4 -40.68 7.20 10.06
N TRP A 5 -40.53 8.51 10.04
CA TRP A 5 -39.20 9.13 10.05
C TRP A 5 -39.20 10.43 10.84
N SER A 6 -38.04 10.82 11.32
CA SER A 6 -37.78 12.08 12.00
C SER A 6 -36.64 12.84 11.34
N GLN A 7 -36.60 14.15 11.52
CA GLN A 7 -35.61 15.05 10.95
C GLN A 7 -34.93 15.85 12.05
N LEU A 8 -33.62 16.01 11.90
CA LEU A 8 -32.78 16.93 12.66
C LEU A 8 -31.98 17.77 11.67
N ILE A 9 -31.91 19.07 11.88
CA ILE A 9 -31.03 19.97 11.09
C ILE A 9 -30.02 20.56 12.06
N GLU A 10 -28.75 20.32 11.78
CA GLU A 10 -27.66 20.75 12.64
C GLU A 10 -26.40 20.97 11.82
N ASN A 11 -25.69 22.10 12.05
CA ASN A 11 -24.43 22.44 11.37
C ASN A 11 -24.50 22.34 9.84
N GLY A 12 -25.57 22.80 9.20
CA GLY A 12 -25.74 22.78 7.75
C GLY A 12 -26.07 21.39 7.17
N LEU A 13 -26.28 20.38 8.01
CA LEU A 13 -26.66 19.03 7.60
C LEU A 13 -28.07 18.66 8.02
N VAL A 14 -28.81 18.06 7.14
CA VAL A 14 -30.10 17.41 7.40
C VAL A 14 -29.84 15.94 7.70
N THR A 15 -30.29 15.48 8.83
CA THR A 15 -30.26 14.04 9.22
C THR A 15 -31.69 13.52 9.29
N ILE A 16 -31.98 12.49 8.52
CA ILE A 16 -33.27 11.78 8.52
C ILE A 16 -33.05 10.40 9.12
N LYS A 17 -33.82 10.07 10.14
CA LYS A 17 -33.84 8.70 10.71
C LYS A 17 -35.12 8.03 10.31
N ASN A 18 -35.05 7.03 9.43
CA ASN A 18 -36.17 6.16 9.11
C ASN A 18 -36.30 5.07 10.16
N GLU A 19 -37.54 4.78 10.59
CA GLU A 19 -37.84 3.70 11.54
C GLU A 19 -37.52 2.34 10.93
N ASN A 20 -36.63 1.58 11.56
CA ASN A 20 -36.11 0.29 11.02
C ASN A 20 -35.55 0.39 9.62
N GLY A 21 -34.96 1.53 9.23
CA GLY A 21 -34.42 1.78 7.90
C GLY A 21 -33.18 2.65 7.89
N ALA A 22 -32.76 3.07 6.70
CA ALA A 22 -31.56 3.84 6.51
C ALA A 22 -31.61 5.22 7.20
N THR A 23 -30.49 5.61 7.82
CA THR A 23 -30.25 7.00 8.21
C THR A 23 -29.70 7.77 7.03
N LEU A 24 -30.41 8.80 6.60
CA LEU A 24 -30.01 9.64 5.46
C LEU A 24 -29.38 10.94 5.96
N ARG A 25 -28.32 11.38 5.31
CA ARG A 25 -27.73 12.72 5.56
C ARG A 25 -27.47 13.43 4.25
N PHE A 26 -27.71 14.73 4.23
CA PHE A 26 -27.42 15.60 3.10
C PHE A 26 -27.20 17.05 3.56
N SER A 27 -26.53 17.86 2.73
CA SER A 27 -26.24 19.26 3.01
C SER A 27 -27.50 20.12 2.73
N THR A 28 -27.74 21.12 3.58
CA THR A 28 -28.79 22.15 3.32
C THR A 28 -28.46 22.97 2.09
N GLU A 29 -27.20 23.05 1.66
CA GLU A 29 -26.73 23.80 0.52
C GLU A 29 -26.79 23.02 -0.79
N SER A 30 -26.94 21.71 -0.76
CA SER A 30 -26.99 20.85 -1.96
C SER A 30 -28.22 21.07 -2.84
N GLY A 31 -29.27 21.68 -2.28
CA GLY A 31 -30.55 21.89 -2.96
C GLY A 31 -31.37 20.62 -3.21
N ILE A 32 -30.94 19.47 -2.67
CA ILE A 32 -31.75 18.24 -2.73
C ILE A 32 -32.87 18.30 -1.69
N GLY A 33 -33.96 17.60 -1.97
CA GLY A 33 -35.12 17.49 -1.09
C GLY A 33 -35.34 16.06 -0.60
N ILE A 34 -36.51 15.86 -0.01
CA ILE A 34 -37.00 14.57 0.48
C ILE A 34 -38.21 14.14 -0.35
N ILE A 35 -38.22 12.89 -0.76
CA ILE A 35 -39.41 12.20 -1.29
C ILE A 35 -40.01 11.36 -0.16
N GLU A 36 -41.31 11.47 0.07
CA GLU A 36 -42.05 10.64 0.99
C GLU A 36 -42.81 9.53 0.24
N ALA A 37 -42.58 8.27 0.61
CA ALA A 37 -43.31 7.13 0.10
C ALA A 37 -43.51 6.09 1.21
N ASP A 38 -44.71 5.53 1.33
CA ASP A 38 -45.08 4.50 2.31
C ASP A 38 -44.80 4.87 3.79
N GLY A 39 -44.73 6.21 4.05
CA GLY A 39 -44.40 6.76 5.35
C GLY A 39 -42.90 6.91 5.63
N TYR A 40 -42.03 6.51 4.70
CA TYR A 40 -40.58 6.65 4.77
C TYR A 40 -40.08 7.85 3.96
N ALA A 41 -38.88 8.33 4.28
CA ALA A 41 -38.20 9.40 3.58
C ALA A 41 -37.03 8.88 2.72
N PHE A 42 -36.84 9.50 1.58
CA PHE A 42 -35.79 9.20 0.59
C PHE A 42 -35.14 10.50 0.11
N LYS A 43 -33.86 10.47 -0.23
CA LYS A 43 -33.18 11.64 -0.81
C LYS A 43 -33.61 11.84 -2.27
N ASP A 44 -34.01 13.04 -2.64
CA ASP A 44 -34.27 13.40 -4.04
C ASP A 44 -32.98 13.86 -4.74
N LEU A 45 -32.06 12.92 -4.96
CA LEU A 45 -30.69 13.18 -5.40
C LEU A 45 -30.57 13.93 -6.73
N ASN A 46 -31.50 13.71 -7.68
CA ASN A 46 -31.51 14.42 -8.96
C ASN A 46 -32.62 15.46 -9.06
N ARG A 47 -33.27 15.81 -7.94
CA ARG A 47 -34.28 16.90 -7.82
C ARG A 47 -35.44 16.79 -8.78
N ASN A 48 -35.88 15.59 -9.14
CA ASN A 48 -36.99 15.36 -10.07
C ASN A 48 -38.32 15.01 -9.38
N GLY A 49 -38.36 14.94 -8.05
CA GLY A 49 -39.55 14.65 -7.24
C GLY A 49 -40.08 13.22 -7.40
N LYS A 50 -39.35 12.31 -8.03
CA LYS A 50 -39.77 10.92 -8.27
C LYS A 50 -38.87 9.95 -7.51
N LEU A 51 -39.49 8.98 -6.83
CA LEU A 51 -38.78 7.86 -6.21
C LEU A 51 -38.37 6.86 -7.29
N GLN A 52 -37.18 7.07 -7.85
CA GLN A 52 -36.56 6.12 -8.79
C GLN A 52 -35.87 5.01 -8.01
N PRO A 53 -35.68 3.80 -8.58
CA PRO A 53 -35.08 2.67 -7.88
C PRO A 53 -33.74 2.99 -7.19
N TYR A 54 -32.82 3.75 -7.82
CA TYR A 54 -31.53 4.04 -7.22
C TYR A 54 -31.62 4.92 -5.94
N LYS A 55 -32.70 5.64 -5.73
CA LYS A 55 -32.98 6.45 -4.53
C LYS A 55 -33.65 5.65 -3.43
N ASP A 56 -34.28 4.51 -3.76
CA ASP A 56 -35.01 3.69 -2.81
C ASP A 56 -34.04 2.73 -2.08
N TRP A 57 -33.64 3.14 -0.88
CA TRP A 57 -32.72 2.37 -0.02
C TRP A 57 -33.26 1.01 0.43
N ARG A 58 -34.55 0.71 0.23
CA ARG A 58 -35.19 -0.56 0.56
C ARG A 58 -34.95 -1.65 -0.49
N LEU A 59 -34.62 -1.24 -1.73
CA LEU A 59 -34.37 -2.15 -2.84
C LEU A 59 -32.98 -2.80 -2.76
N PRO A 60 -32.82 -4.00 -3.32
CA PRO A 60 -31.51 -4.61 -3.49
C PRO A 60 -30.53 -3.69 -4.23
N ILE A 61 -29.26 -3.72 -3.82
CA ILE A 61 -28.20 -2.89 -4.44
C ILE A 61 -28.13 -3.13 -5.95
N SER A 62 -28.32 -4.37 -6.42
CA SER A 62 -28.32 -4.73 -7.84
C SER A 62 -29.36 -3.96 -8.65
N GLU A 63 -30.58 -3.81 -8.14
CA GLU A 63 -31.65 -3.05 -8.81
C GLU A 63 -31.34 -1.54 -8.83
N ARG A 64 -30.80 -1.02 -7.75
CA ARG A 64 -30.38 0.39 -7.61
C ARG A 64 -29.27 0.74 -8.59
N ILE A 65 -28.28 -0.14 -8.72
CA ILE A 65 -27.14 0.00 -9.65
C ILE A 65 -27.66 -0.05 -11.10
N GLU A 66 -28.52 -1.00 -11.42
CA GLU A 66 -29.04 -1.16 -12.76
C GLU A 66 -29.80 0.10 -13.22
N ASP A 67 -30.65 0.64 -12.36
CA ASP A 67 -31.42 1.85 -12.63
C ASP A 67 -30.51 3.06 -12.86
N LEU A 68 -29.54 3.31 -11.94
CA LEU A 68 -28.65 4.46 -12.06
C LEU A 68 -27.73 4.34 -13.28
N ALA A 69 -27.10 3.18 -13.48
CA ALA A 69 -26.21 2.97 -14.62
C ALA A 69 -26.89 3.20 -15.97
N ASN A 70 -28.18 2.90 -16.06
CA ASN A 70 -28.96 3.12 -17.29
C ASN A 70 -29.34 4.60 -17.50
N GLN A 71 -29.35 5.42 -16.46
CA GLN A 71 -29.65 6.85 -16.54
C GLN A 71 -28.43 7.69 -16.90
N LEU A 72 -27.19 7.20 -16.60
CA LEU A 72 -25.97 7.95 -16.83
C LEU A 72 -25.67 8.11 -18.33
N THR A 73 -25.20 9.28 -18.71
CA THR A 73 -24.55 9.52 -20.01
C THR A 73 -23.20 8.82 -20.09
N ILE A 74 -22.68 8.62 -21.30
CA ILE A 74 -21.34 8.04 -21.48
C ILE A 74 -20.25 8.89 -20.85
N SER A 75 -20.38 10.24 -20.91
CA SER A 75 -19.44 11.15 -20.27
C SER A 75 -19.44 11.02 -18.73
N GLU A 76 -20.61 10.88 -18.11
CA GLU A 76 -20.71 10.64 -16.66
C GLU A 76 -20.12 9.28 -16.27
N ILE A 77 -20.31 8.26 -17.10
CA ILE A 77 -19.69 6.94 -16.90
C ILE A 77 -18.15 7.06 -17.03
N ALA A 78 -17.66 7.76 -18.06
CA ALA A 78 -16.23 8.02 -18.23
C ALA A 78 -15.65 8.73 -17.01
N GLY A 79 -16.38 9.68 -16.43
CA GLY A 79 -15.99 10.34 -15.18
C GLY A 79 -15.92 9.39 -13.97
N LEU A 80 -16.84 8.43 -13.85
CA LEU A 80 -16.74 7.38 -12.83
C LEU A 80 -15.53 6.46 -13.05
N MET A 81 -15.07 6.29 -14.28
CA MET A 81 -13.89 5.50 -14.62
C MET A 81 -12.58 6.20 -14.28
N LEU A 82 -12.60 7.49 -13.95
CA LEU A 82 -11.43 8.23 -13.48
C LEU A 82 -11.13 7.93 -12.00
N TYR A 83 -9.85 7.88 -11.68
CA TYR A 83 -9.34 7.97 -10.32
C TYR A 83 -8.31 9.09 -10.25
N SER A 84 -8.45 10.02 -9.30
CA SER A 84 -7.61 11.21 -9.27
C SER A 84 -6.11 10.89 -9.09
N GLY A 85 -5.26 11.80 -9.53
CA GLY A 85 -3.91 11.91 -9.01
C GLY A 85 -3.92 12.17 -7.49
N HIS A 86 -2.74 12.12 -6.88
CA HIS A 86 -2.56 12.36 -5.45
C HIS A 86 -3.10 13.74 -5.05
N GLN A 87 -3.81 13.82 -3.91
CA GLN A 87 -4.33 15.04 -3.34
C GLN A 87 -3.69 15.34 -1.99
N ALA A 88 -3.34 16.60 -1.75
CA ALA A 88 -2.82 17.08 -0.47
C ALA A 88 -3.84 18.02 0.19
N VAL A 89 -4.16 17.76 1.45
CA VAL A 89 -5.06 18.54 2.30
C VAL A 89 -4.26 19.03 3.51
N THR A 90 -3.38 20.00 3.28
CA THR A 90 -2.42 20.48 4.27
C THR A 90 -1.93 21.89 3.95
N SER A 91 -1.65 22.66 5.01
CA SER A 91 -0.93 23.93 4.94
C SER A 91 0.61 23.74 4.92
N SER A 92 1.08 22.51 5.10
CA SER A 92 2.52 22.20 5.10
C SER A 92 3.15 22.48 3.74
N LYS A 93 4.29 23.17 3.76
CA LYS A 93 5.11 23.47 2.58
C LYS A 93 6.26 22.49 2.39
N ASN A 94 6.19 21.29 3.00
CA ASN A 94 7.18 20.26 2.70
C ASN A 94 7.14 19.93 1.20
N SER A 95 8.28 19.55 0.65
CA SER A 95 8.45 19.34 -0.79
C SER A 95 7.48 18.30 -1.35
N PHE A 96 7.16 17.27 -0.58
CA PHE A 96 6.23 16.23 -0.99
C PHE A 96 4.79 16.74 -1.09
N ALA A 97 4.29 17.43 -0.06
CA ALA A 97 2.94 18.00 -0.07
C ALA A 97 2.78 19.09 -1.16
N SER A 98 3.83 19.89 -1.41
CA SER A 98 3.79 20.95 -2.41
C SER A 98 3.66 20.44 -3.85
N MET A 99 4.10 19.21 -4.15
CA MET A 99 3.93 18.59 -5.48
C MET A 99 2.45 18.35 -5.83
N PHE A 100 1.58 18.26 -4.83
CA PHE A 100 0.15 17.97 -5.00
C PHE A 100 -0.75 19.14 -4.55
N ALA A 101 -0.16 20.30 -4.26
CA ALA A 101 -0.90 21.49 -3.86
C ALA A 101 -1.71 22.03 -5.04
N GLY A 102 -2.97 22.40 -4.76
CA GLY A 102 -3.83 23.08 -5.71
C GLY A 102 -3.90 24.59 -5.46
N THR A 103 -4.71 25.29 -6.27
CA THR A 103 -4.96 26.73 -6.16
C THR A 103 -6.37 27.00 -5.65
N TYR A 104 -6.59 28.24 -5.18
CA TYR A 104 -7.87 28.76 -4.68
C TYR A 104 -8.11 30.10 -5.33
N ASP A 105 -9.08 30.19 -6.26
CA ASP A 105 -9.34 31.35 -7.14
C ASP A 105 -8.04 31.82 -7.86
N GLY A 106 -7.22 30.84 -8.32
CA GLY A 106 -5.97 31.07 -9.00
C GLY A 106 -4.78 31.41 -8.11
N LEU A 107 -4.95 31.46 -6.80
CA LEU A 107 -3.92 31.80 -5.81
C LEU A 107 -3.46 30.56 -5.02
N ALA A 108 -2.23 30.60 -4.52
CA ALA A 108 -1.79 29.65 -3.52
C ALA A 108 -2.56 29.83 -2.20
N LEU A 109 -2.63 28.79 -1.36
CA LEU A 109 -3.38 28.82 -0.10
C LEU A 109 -3.00 30.03 0.77
N GLU A 110 -1.70 30.32 0.91
CA GLU A 110 -1.18 31.40 1.74
C GLU A 110 -1.50 32.82 1.23
N ASP A 111 -1.77 32.96 -0.07
CA ASP A 111 -2.10 34.23 -0.73
C ASP A 111 -3.61 34.42 -0.90
N SER A 112 -4.40 33.42 -0.52
CA SER A 112 -5.86 33.39 -0.62
C SER A 112 -6.55 33.63 0.72
N THR A 113 -7.88 33.74 0.71
CA THR A 113 -8.72 33.75 1.92
C THR A 113 -9.25 32.37 2.27
N ALA A 114 -8.87 31.33 1.51
CA ALA A 114 -9.31 29.95 1.70
C ALA A 114 -8.71 29.34 2.95
N VAL A 115 -9.39 28.34 3.49
CA VAL A 115 -8.88 27.49 4.56
C VAL A 115 -8.50 26.11 4.01
N VAL A 116 -7.63 25.38 4.72
CA VAL A 116 -7.07 24.10 4.27
C VAL A 116 -8.13 23.07 3.84
N SER A 117 -9.31 23.11 4.46
CA SER A 117 -10.42 22.21 4.15
C SER A 117 -11.28 22.63 2.96
N ASP A 118 -11.02 23.78 2.34
CA ASP A 118 -11.75 24.22 1.15
C ASP A 118 -11.32 23.40 -0.07
N LEU A 119 -12.18 23.32 -1.08
CA LEU A 119 -11.87 22.65 -2.34
C LEU A 119 -11.00 23.54 -3.22
N THR A 120 -9.96 22.97 -3.78
CA THR A 120 -9.11 23.66 -4.76
C THR A 120 -9.85 23.88 -6.09
N ASP A 121 -9.34 24.78 -6.91
CA ASP A 121 -9.88 25.02 -8.27
C ASP A 121 -9.83 23.74 -9.11
N GLN A 122 -8.73 22.97 -9.02
CA GLN A 122 -8.56 21.70 -9.72
C GLN A 122 -9.57 20.66 -9.25
N GLN A 123 -9.86 20.59 -7.94
CA GLN A 123 -10.88 19.68 -7.40
C GLN A 123 -12.27 20.07 -7.91
N LYS A 124 -12.63 21.34 -7.90
CA LYS A 124 -13.91 21.80 -8.44
C LYS A 124 -14.02 21.51 -9.94
N GLU A 125 -12.93 21.69 -10.70
CA GLU A 125 -12.90 21.42 -12.14
C GLU A 125 -13.14 19.94 -12.43
N PHE A 126 -12.34 19.02 -11.89
CA PHE A 126 -12.51 17.61 -12.21
C PHE A 126 -13.82 17.00 -11.68
N LEU A 127 -14.40 17.56 -10.59
CA LEU A 127 -15.70 17.12 -10.08
C LEU A 127 -16.87 17.56 -10.97
N THR A 128 -16.76 18.71 -11.63
CA THR A 128 -17.83 19.29 -12.47
C THR A 128 -17.67 18.95 -13.95
N LYS A 129 -16.52 19.29 -14.54
CA LYS A 129 -16.24 19.10 -15.97
C LYS A 129 -16.03 17.65 -16.33
N ASP A 130 -15.23 16.95 -15.50
CA ASP A 130 -14.80 15.56 -15.76
C ASP A 130 -15.66 14.52 -15.06
N HIS A 131 -16.64 14.91 -14.27
CA HIS A 131 -17.53 14.03 -13.50
C HIS A 131 -16.80 13.02 -12.60
N LEU A 132 -15.56 13.29 -12.21
CA LEU A 132 -14.75 12.41 -11.37
C LEU A 132 -15.41 12.22 -10.00
N ARG A 133 -15.42 10.97 -9.49
CA ARG A 133 -16.01 10.60 -8.18
C ARG A 133 -15.11 9.74 -7.31
N HIS A 134 -13.89 9.43 -7.74
CA HIS A 134 -12.93 8.65 -6.97
C HIS A 134 -11.66 9.47 -6.74
N ILE A 135 -11.34 9.76 -5.48
CA ILE A 135 -10.24 10.66 -5.08
C ILE A 135 -9.25 9.93 -4.19
N LEU A 136 -7.96 9.99 -4.54
CA LEU A 136 -6.86 9.53 -3.71
C LEU A 136 -6.35 10.69 -2.83
N VAL A 137 -6.57 10.62 -1.52
CA VAL A 137 -5.96 11.54 -0.57
C VAL A 137 -4.65 10.95 -0.02
N THR A 138 -3.57 11.70 -0.20
CA THR A 138 -2.22 11.27 0.19
C THR A 138 -1.78 11.98 1.46
N VAL A 139 -1.87 13.31 1.48
CA VAL A 139 -1.44 14.13 2.61
C VAL A 139 -2.65 14.73 3.31
N VAL A 140 -2.71 14.60 4.64
CA VAL A 140 -3.75 15.19 5.49
C VAL A 140 -3.09 15.85 6.70
N GLU A 141 -3.50 17.10 7.01
CA GLU A 141 -2.91 17.84 8.13
C GLU A 141 -3.38 17.34 9.50
N SER A 142 -4.69 17.10 9.64
CA SER A 142 -5.28 16.57 10.87
C SER A 142 -6.60 15.82 10.60
N PRO A 143 -7.06 15.00 11.55
CA PRO A 143 -8.34 14.30 11.42
C PRO A 143 -9.53 15.26 11.24
N GLU A 144 -9.55 16.39 11.93
CA GLU A 144 -10.62 17.38 11.84
C GLU A 144 -10.67 18.08 10.47
N ILE A 145 -9.50 18.41 9.93
CA ILE A 145 -9.38 19.00 8.58
C ILE A 145 -9.81 17.98 7.53
N SER A 146 -9.38 16.72 7.65
CA SER A 146 -9.83 15.64 6.77
C SER A 146 -11.35 15.47 6.77
N ALA A 147 -11.97 15.44 7.94
CA ALA A 147 -13.41 15.31 8.09
C ALA A 147 -14.16 16.50 7.45
N THR A 148 -13.67 17.70 7.65
CA THR A 148 -14.29 18.92 7.07
C THR A 148 -14.15 18.93 5.57
N TRP A 149 -12.94 18.66 5.04
CA TRP A 149 -12.69 18.56 3.59
C TRP A 149 -13.55 17.47 2.94
N SER A 150 -13.66 16.30 3.57
CA SER A 150 -14.54 15.22 3.08
C SER A 150 -15.99 15.70 2.99
N ASN A 151 -16.50 16.37 4.03
CA ASN A 151 -17.87 16.89 4.03
C ASN A 151 -18.07 17.95 2.95
N ASN A 152 -17.08 18.83 2.70
CA ASN A 152 -17.13 19.84 1.64
C ASN A 152 -17.18 19.19 0.26
N LEU A 153 -16.39 18.12 0.02
CA LEU A 153 -16.47 17.33 -1.22
C LEU A 153 -17.87 16.75 -1.43
N GLN A 154 -18.43 16.12 -0.40
CA GLN A 154 -19.74 15.48 -0.48
C GLN A 154 -20.86 16.51 -0.74
N ALA A 155 -20.84 17.65 -0.02
CA ALA A 155 -21.80 18.72 -0.21
C ALA A 155 -21.75 19.30 -1.63
N PHE A 156 -20.55 19.45 -2.17
CA PHE A 156 -20.35 19.99 -3.52
C PHE A 156 -20.93 19.06 -4.59
N VAL A 157 -20.62 17.74 -4.55
CA VAL A 157 -21.09 16.81 -5.59
C VAL A 157 -22.55 16.42 -5.43
N GLU A 158 -23.12 16.48 -4.24
CA GLU A 158 -24.52 16.13 -3.96
C GLU A 158 -25.48 17.06 -4.71
N GLY A 159 -25.07 18.29 -5.01
CA GLY A 159 -25.79 19.24 -5.85
C GLY A 159 -25.67 19.00 -7.36
N LEU A 160 -24.85 18.04 -7.82
CA LEU A 160 -24.52 17.83 -9.22
C LEU A 160 -25.21 16.59 -9.79
N GLY A 161 -25.85 16.73 -10.97
CA GLY A 161 -26.40 15.65 -11.77
C GLY A 161 -27.29 14.68 -11.00
N HIS A 162 -26.84 13.43 -10.87
CA HIS A 162 -27.55 12.37 -10.14
C HIS A 162 -27.20 12.30 -8.64
N GLY A 163 -26.42 13.24 -8.13
CA GLY A 163 -25.99 13.28 -6.72
C GLY A 163 -25.11 12.09 -6.31
N ILE A 164 -24.24 11.60 -7.22
CA ILE A 164 -23.33 10.50 -6.96
C ILE A 164 -22.26 10.95 -5.95
N PRO A 165 -22.12 10.27 -4.79
CA PRO A 165 -21.15 10.65 -3.76
C PRO A 165 -19.71 10.39 -4.20
N VAL A 166 -18.77 11.11 -3.57
CA VAL A 166 -17.33 10.89 -3.75
C VAL A 166 -16.88 9.69 -2.92
N ASN A 167 -16.10 8.81 -3.54
CA ASN A 167 -15.33 7.77 -2.87
C ASN A 167 -13.90 8.28 -2.62
N ILE A 168 -13.57 8.58 -1.38
CA ILE A 168 -12.23 8.95 -0.96
C ILE A 168 -11.45 7.69 -0.63
N SER A 169 -10.22 7.61 -1.11
CA SER A 169 -9.32 6.48 -0.86
C SER A 169 -7.97 6.92 -0.31
N SER A 170 -7.24 5.97 0.21
CA SER A 170 -5.88 6.18 0.72
C SER A 170 -5.05 4.91 0.59
N ASP A 171 -3.74 5.10 0.38
CA ASP A 171 -2.74 4.09 0.68
C ASP A 171 -2.65 3.83 2.20
N PRO A 172 -1.95 2.78 2.68
CA PRO A 172 -1.82 2.48 4.10
C PRO A 172 -1.30 3.67 4.91
N ARG A 173 -1.92 3.94 6.09
CA ARG A 173 -1.63 5.10 6.94
C ARG A 173 -1.18 4.76 8.35
N HIS A 174 -1.24 3.49 8.72
CA HIS A 174 -1.11 3.06 10.10
C HIS A 174 0.32 2.65 10.48
N GLY A 175 1.28 2.72 9.56
CA GLY A 175 2.69 2.42 9.84
C GLY A 175 3.26 3.30 10.94
N ALA A 176 4.11 2.74 11.78
CA ALA A 176 4.82 3.49 12.81
C ALA A 176 5.91 4.39 12.20
N ASP A 177 6.48 3.99 11.07
CA ASP A 177 7.31 4.83 10.21
C ASP A 177 6.43 5.54 9.17
N ALA A 178 6.13 6.82 9.43
CA ALA A 178 5.26 7.63 8.58
C ALA A 178 5.85 7.95 7.18
N ASN A 179 7.04 7.45 6.86
CA ASN A 179 7.76 7.74 5.62
C ASN A 179 7.77 6.55 4.63
N SER A 180 7.03 5.48 4.89
CA SER A 180 6.94 4.38 3.93
C SER A 180 5.99 4.74 2.78
N GLU A 181 6.47 4.67 1.55
CA GLU A 181 5.74 5.03 0.32
C GLU A 181 5.03 6.42 0.43
N TYR A 182 3.75 6.47 0.09
CA TYR A 182 2.91 7.66 0.12
C TYR A 182 2.28 7.95 1.50
N ASN A 183 2.84 7.44 2.57
CA ASN A 183 2.35 7.67 3.94
C ASN A 183 2.81 8.98 4.57
N ALA A 184 3.61 9.77 3.87
CA ALA A 184 4.03 11.07 4.34
C ALA A 184 2.80 11.95 4.62
N GLY A 185 2.54 12.27 5.87
CA GLY A 185 1.37 13.06 6.28
C GLY A 185 0.16 12.25 6.76
N ALA A 186 0.34 10.98 7.12
CA ALA A 186 -0.71 10.20 7.75
C ALA A 186 -1.26 10.82 9.05
N GLY A 187 -0.64 11.87 9.54
CA GLY A 187 -0.99 12.54 10.80
C GLY A 187 -0.55 11.73 12.02
N GLY A 188 -0.04 12.39 13.06
CA GLY A 188 0.41 11.74 14.28
C GLY A 188 -0.68 11.04 15.09
N ASP A 189 -1.94 11.29 14.77
CA ASP A 189 -3.10 10.95 15.61
C ASP A 189 -3.71 9.58 15.30
N ILE A 190 -3.43 8.98 14.13
CA ILE A 190 -3.94 7.64 13.79
C ILE A 190 -3.20 6.54 14.56
N SER A 191 -3.84 5.40 14.81
CA SER A 191 -3.20 4.29 15.52
C SER A 191 -1.98 3.77 14.78
N LYS A 192 -0.92 3.40 15.52
CA LYS A 192 0.38 3.01 14.98
C LYS A 192 0.56 1.50 15.06
N TRP A 193 0.83 0.90 13.92
CA TRP A 193 1.02 -0.54 13.73
C TRP A 193 2.36 -0.83 13.06
N PRO A 194 2.88 -2.06 13.13
CA PRO A 194 4.05 -2.41 12.33
C PRO A 194 3.70 -2.38 10.84
N GLU A 195 4.71 -2.23 9.99
CA GLU A 195 4.56 -2.35 8.54
C GLU A 195 4.07 -3.76 8.13
N ALA A 196 3.74 -3.96 6.85
CA ALA A 196 3.16 -5.21 6.37
C ALA A 196 4.02 -6.45 6.70
N LEU A 197 5.35 -6.37 6.54
CA LEU A 197 6.26 -7.44 6.98
C LEU A 197 6.18 -7.71 8.49
N GLY A 198 5.98 -6.67 9.30
CA GLY A 198 5.82 -6.82 10.74
C GLY A 198 4.48 -7.46 11.11
N LEU A 199 3.40 -7.12 10.42
CA LEU A 199 2.13 -7.84 10.55
C LEU A 199 2.32 -9.33 10.19
N ALA A 200 3.07 -9.63 9.12
CA ALA A 200 3.38 -11.00 8.73
C ALA A 200 4.28 -11.71 9.75
N ALA A 201 5.24 -11.02 10.36
CA ALA A 201 6.14 -11.57 11.37
C ALA A 201 5.41 -12.06 12.65
N THR A 202 4.18 -11.61 12.87
CA THR A 202 3.34 -12.16 13.96
C THR A 202 2.84 -13.58 13.64
N PHE A 203 2.72 -13.97 12.37
CA PHE A 203 2.10 -15.22 11.92
C PHE A 203 0.68 -15.44 12.48
N GLU A 204 -0.03 -14.34 12.81
CA GLU A 204 -1.37 -14.34 13.42
C GLU A 204 -2.42 -13.70 12.48
N PRO A 205 -3.14 -14.47 11.62
CA PRO A 205 -4.18 -13.90 10.75
C PRO A 205 -5.27 -13.14 11.50
N GLU A 206 -5.66 -13.57 12.71
CA GLU A 206 -6.67 -12.87 13.49
C GLU A 206 -6.20 -11.49 13.97
N LEU A 207 -4.91 -11.33 14.28
CA LEU A 207 -4.35 -10.00 14.57
C LEU A 207 -4.44 -9.08 13.35
N VAL A 208 -4.19 -9.60 12.16
CA VAL A 208 -4.29 -8.84 10.90
C VAL A 208 -5.76 -8.52 10.59
N ARG A 209 -6.70 -9.39 10.93
CA ARG A 209 -8.13 -9.10 10.85
C ARG A 209 -8.54 -7.97 11.80
N ASP A 210 -8.08 -8.01 13.06
CA ASP A 210 -8.30 -6.94 14.05
C ASP A 210 -7.71 -5.61 13.56
N PHE A 211 -6.50 -5.65 12.97
CA PHE A 211 -5.92 -4.49 12.32
C PHE A 211 -6.86 -3.92 11.26
N GLY A 212 -7.36 -4.75 10.33
CA GLY A 212 -8.27 -4.33 9.28
C GLY A 212 -9.56 -3.68 9.83
N HIS A 213 -10.14 -4.23 10.90
CA HIS A 213 -11.31 -3.66 11.56
C HIS A 213 -11.01 -2.28 12.19
N ILE A 214 -9.89 -2.14 12.87
CA ILE A 214 -9.49 -0.89 13.52
C ILE A 214 -9.16 0.16 12.46
N ALA A 215 -8.31 -0.19 11.49
CA ALA A 215 -7.92 0.70 10.41
C ALA A 215 -9.13 1.16 9.58
N GLY A 216 -10.06 0.26 9.28
CA GLY A 216 -11.31 0.59 8.59
C GLY A 216 -12.16 1.60 9.35
N ARG A 217 -12.28 1.48 10.68
CA ARG A 217 -13.01 2.45 11.52
C ARG A 217 -12.35 3.83 11.50
N GLU A 218 -11.02 3.89 11.60
CA GLU A 218 -10.29 5.16 11.53
C GLU A 218 -10.39 5.77 10.12
N TYR A 219 -10.31 4.94 9.07
CA TYR A 219 -10.52 5.39 7.68
C TYR A 219 -11.91 5.99 7.50
N ARG A 220 -12.96 5.32 7.93
CA ARG A 220 -14.33 5.84 7.83
C ARG A 220 -14.51 7.14 8.61
N ALA A 221 -13.84 7.28 9.75
CA ALA A 221 -13.85 8.52 10.54
C ALA A 221 -13.11 9.68 9.83
N LEU A 222 -12.15 9.39 8.94
CA LEU A 222 -11.47 10.37 8.07
C LEU A 222 -12.21 10.62 6.74
N GLY A 223 -13.30 9.91 6.45
CA GLY A 223 -14.02 9.97 5.18
C GLY A 223 -13.55 9.00 4.11
N ILE A 224 -12.54 8.20 4.42
CA ILE A 224 -11.97 7.24 3.49
C ILE A 224 -12.87 5.99 3.43
N ALA A 225 -13.30 5.62 2.21
CA ALA A 225 -14.19 4.50 1.96
C ALA A 225 -13.54 3.40 1.11
N THR A 226 -12.32 3.61 0.61
CA THR A 226 -11.53 2.61 -0.12
C THR A 226 -10.07 2.64 0.37
N ALA A 227 -9.52 1.46 0.69
CA ALA A 227 -8.11 1.27 1.00
C ALA A 227 -7.39 0.71 -0.23
N HIS A 228 -6.30 1.37 -0.66
CA HIS A 228 -5.39 0.85 -1.71
C HIS A 228 -4.47 -0.21 -1.12
N SER A 229 -5.05 -1.22 -0.54
CA SER A 229 -4.38 -2.32 0.18
C SER A 229 -5.31 -3.53 0.34
N PRO A 230 -4.76 -4.71 0.66
CA PRO A 230 -3.36 -5.02 0.94
C PRO A 230 -2.52 -5.23 -0.32
N GLN A 231 -1.18 -5.12 -0.16
CA GLN A 231 -0.22 -5.59 -1.13
C GLN A 231 0.08 -7.07 -0.85
N VAL A 232 -0.43 -7.96 -1.72
CA VAL A 232 -0.38 -9.41 -1.52
C VAL A 232 0.60 -10.13 -2.45
N ASP A 233 1.48 -9.36 -3.08
CA ASP A 233 2.56 -9.90 -3.89
C ASP A 233 3.39 -10.90 -3.08
N LEU A 234 3.70 -12.08 -3.63
CA LEU A 234 4.70 -12.96 -3.04
C LEU A 234 6.09 -12.34 -3.23
N ALA A 235 6.76 -12.04 -2.14
CA ALA A 235 8.07 -11.42 -2.16
C ALA A 235 9.17 -12.48 -2.35
N THR A 236 9.20 -13.12 -3.52
CA THR A 236 10.15 -14.17 -3.87
C THR A 236 11.50 -13.63 -4.29
N GLU A 237 11.54 -12.38 -4.83
CA GLU A 237 12.79 -11.70 -5.15
C GLU A 237 13.23 -10.79 -3.99
N PRO A 238 14.26 -11.16 -3.21
CA PRO A 238 14.61 -10.47 -1.97
C PRO A 238 15.18 -9.07 -2.17
N ARG A 239 15.64 -8.73 -3.38
CA ARG A 239 16.20 -7.41 -3.71
C ARG A 239 15.15 -6.38 -4.10
N TRP A 240 13.89 -6.80 -4.29
CA TRP A 240 12.82 -5.92 -4.73
C TRP A 240 12.57 -4.78 -3.75
N MET A 241 12.57 -3.52 -4.22
CA MET A 241 12.44 -2.33 -3.38
C MET A 241 11.12 -2.25 -2.60
N ARG A 242 10.05 -2.89 -3.10
CA ARG A 242 8.73 -2.93 -2.45
C ARG A 242 8.51 -4.17 -1.57
N PHE A 243 9.58 -4.91 -1.28
CA PHE A 243 9.55 -6.11 -0.44
C PHE A 243 8.88 -5.84 0.92
N SER A 244 9.19 -4.70 1.56
CA SER A 244 8.66 -4.31 2.87
C SER A 244 7.14 -4.09 2.90
N GLY A 245 6.52 -3.76 1.76
CA GLY A 245 5.07 -3.59 1.65
C GLY A 245 4.28 -4.89 1.56
N THR A 246 4.94 -6.05 1.50
CA THR A 246 4.35 -7.37 1.33
C THR A 246 4.21 -8.12 2.67
N PHE A 247 3.58 -9.30 2.62
CA PHE A 247 3.55 -10.24 3.74
C PHE A 247 4.67 -11.32 3.66
N GLY A 248 5.72 -11.08 2.87
CA GLY A 248 6.86 -11.99 2.69
C GLY A 248 6.64 -13.03 1.59
N GLU A 249 7.39 -14.15 1.65
CA GLU A 249 7.44 -15.13 0.56
C GLU A 249 6.60 -16.40 0.78
N GLY A 250 6.08 -16.60 2.00
CA GLY A 250 5.34 -17.81 2.35
C GLY A 250 3.93 -17.86 1.77
N VAL A 251 3.71 -18.58 0.66
CA VAL A 251 2.44 -18.64 -0.07
C VAL A 251 1.23 -18.80 0.84
N LYS A 252 1.27 -19.79 1.75
CA LYS A 252 0.16 -20.09 2.66
C LYS A 252 -0.08 -18.97 3.67
N LEU A 253 0.99 -18.40 4.25
CA LEU A 253 0.90 -17.30 5.19
C LEU A 253 0.31 -16.07 4.49
N VAL A 254 0.87 -15.67 3.35
CA VAL A 254 0.40 -14.52 2.56
C VAL A 254 -1.08 -14.68 2.18
N THR A 255 -1.49 -15.88 1.78
CA THR A 255 -2.90 -16.19 1.44
C THR A 255 -3.83 -16.00 2.64
N ASP A 256 -3.48 -16.58 3.81
CA ASP A 256 -4.29 -16.45 5.04
C ASP A 256 -4.34 -14.99 5.53
N LEU A 257 -3.23 -14.24 5.43
CA LEU A 257 -3.17 -12.82 5.81
C LEU A 257 -3.93 -11.92 4.83
N SER A 258 -3.91 -12.24 3.53
CA SER A 258 -4.69 -11.51 2.51
C SER A 258 -6.18 -11.61 2.78
N GLU A 259 -6.66 -12.81 3.09
CA GLU A 259 -8.06 -13.03 3.49
C GLU A 259 -8.41 -12.23 4.74
N ALA A 260 -7.58 -12.36 5.79
CA ALA A 260 -7.83 -11.70 7.08
C ALA A 260 -7.86 -10.18 6.96
N TYR A 261 -6.91 -9.59 6.24
CA TYR A 261 -6.82 -8.15 6.00
C TYR A 261 -8.06 -7.62 5.26
N CYS A 262 -8.40 -8.22 4.12
CA CYS A 262 -9.56 -7.81 3.33
C CYS A 262 -10.87 -7.98 4.10
N SER A 263 -11.05 -9.11 4.79
CA SER A 263 -12.21 -9.34 5.65
C SER A 263 -12.32 -8.31 6.77
N GLY A 264 -11.20 -7.94 7.38
CA GLY A 264 -11.15 -6.92 8.44
C GLY A 264 -11.64 -5.56 7.96
N PHE A 265 -11.15 -5.10 6.82
CA PHE A 265 -11.58 -3.81 6.24
C PHE A 265 -13.02 -3.82 5.75
N GLN A 266 -13.48 -4.91 5.12
CA GLN A 266 -14.77 -4.92 4.42
C GLN A 266 -15.95 -5.30 5.32
N THR A 267 -15.74 -6.16 6.32
CA THR A 267 -16.84 -6.64 7.16
C THR A 267 -17.26 -5.58 8.16
N SER A 268 -18.51 -5.14 8.08
CA SER A 268 -19.10 -4.21 9.05
C SER A 268 -19.28 -4.86 10.42
N GLU A 269 -19.19 -4.08 11.50
CA GLU A 269 -19.50 -4.50 12.86
C GLU A 269 -20.92 -5.10 12.99
N LYS A 270 -21.84 -4.61 12.17
CA LYS A 270 -23.21 -5.14 12.03
C LYS A 270 -23.31 -5.87 10.68
N ALA A 271 -22.96 -7.13 10.67
CA ALA A 271 -22.75 -7.97 9.49
C ALA A 271 -23.85 -7.98 8.42
N SER A 272 -25.00 -7.38 8.66
CA SER A 272 -26.16 -7.34 7.73
C SER A 272 -26.79 -5.94 7.67
N GLU A 273 -26.02 -4.88 7.98
CA GLU A 273 -26.54 -3.51 8.06
C GLU A 273 -27.01 -2.98 6.70
N ILE A 274 -26.27 -3.30 5.64
CA ILE A 274 -26.64 -3.00 4.26
C ILE A 274 -26.91 -4.31 3.50
N HIS A 275 -25.87 -5.17 3.36
CA HIS A 275 -25.99 -6.44 2.65
C HIS A 275 -24.80 -7.36 2.98
N SER A 276 -25.04 -8.62 3.29
CA SER A 276 -24.02 -9.70 3.34
C SER A 276 -22.62 -9.28 3.84
N GLY A 277 -22.52 -8.80 5.06
CA GLY A 277 -21.29 -8.34 5.66
C GLY A 277 -20.96 -6.86 5.42
N TRP A 278 -21.56 -6.22 4.43
CA TRP A 278 -21.38 -4.81 4.14
C TRP A 278 -22.23 -3.91 5.04
N GLY A 279 -21.68 -2.75 5.42
CA GLY A 279 -22.35 -1.76 6.24
C GLY A 279 -21.63 -0.41 6.27
N TYR A 280 -22.09 0.50 7.14
CA TYR A 280 -21.57 1.88 7.20
C TYR A 280 -20.16 1.98 7.80
N THR A 281 -19.62 0.91 8.40
CA THR A 281 -18.23 0.85 8.86
C THR A 281 -17.31 0.14 7.87
N SER A 282 -17.84 -0.43 6.79
CA SER A 282 -17.07 -1.09 5.75
C SER A 282 -16.20 -0.12 4.96
N VAL A 283 -15.01 -0.60 4.57
CA VAL A 283 -14.08 0.05 3.64
C VAL A 283 -13.79 -0.94 2.51
N ASN A 284 -13.91 -0.51 1.26
CA ASN A 284 -13.55 -1.32 0.11
C ASN A 284 -12.04 -1.63 0.14
N ALA A 285 -11.65 -2.89 0.05
CA ALA A 285 -10.25 -3.27 -0.13
C ALA A 285 -9.91 -3.36 -1.62
N MET A 286 -8.82 -2.72 -2.03
CA MET A 286 -8.25 -2.83 -3.38
C MET A 286 -6.96 -3.63 -3.29
N VAL A 287 -7.08 -4.92 -3.51
CA VAL A 287 -5.94 -5.85 -3.42
C VAL A 287 -4.98 -5.66 -4.60
N LYS A 288 -3.68 -5.66 -4.32
CA LYS A 288 -2.62 -5.37 -5.29
C LYS A 288 -1.40 -6.27 -5.10
N HIS A 289 -0.59 -6.51 -6.15
CA HIS A 289 -0.77 -6.06 -7.54
C HIS A 289 -0.92 -7.28 -8.45
N TRP A 290 -2.06 -7.45 -9.07
CA TRP A 290 -2.35 -8.58 -9.95
C TRP A 290 -1.40 -8.62 -11.17
N PRO A 291 -0.89 -9.79 -11.59
CA PRO A 291 -1.02 -11.14 -11.02
C PRO A 291 0.06 -11.50 -9.99
N GLY A 292 0.80 -10.53 -9.48
CA GLY A 292 1.92 -10.62 -8.55
C GLY A 292 3.12 -9.83 -9.07
N GLY A 293 3.65 -8.92 -8.23
CA GLY A 293 4.77 -8.03 -8.58
C GLY A 293 6.13 -8.48 -8.04
N GLY A 294 6.18 -9.53 -7.21
CA GLY A 294 7.36 -9.89 -6.42
C GLY A 294 8.46 -10.66 -7.16
N SER A 295 8.38 -10.83 -8.49
CA SER A 295 9.37 -11.54 -9.32
C SER A 295 10.07 -10.63 -10.35
N GLY A 296 10.27 -9.34 -10.01
CA GLY A 296 10.98 -8.39 -10.86
C GLY A 296 12.40 -8.88 -11.20
N GLU A 297 12.79 -8.83 -12.47
CA GLU A 297 14.10 -9.32 -12.90
C GLU A 297 15.24 -8.65 -12.14
N ALA A 298 16.00 -9.45 -11.38
CA ALA A 298 17.11 -9.01 -10.53
C ALA A 298 16.70 -7.95 -9.47
N GLY A 299 15.46 -7.98 -8.99
CA GLY A 299 14.95 -7.10 -7.96
C GLY A 299 14.57 -5.69 -8.42
N ARG A 300 14.66 -5.39 -9.70
CA ARG A 300 14.32 -4.08 -10.25
C ARG A 300 12.81 -3.86 -10.24
N ASP A 301 12.40 -2.63 -9.97
CA ASP A 301 11.00 -2.28 -9.78
C ASP A 301 10.39 -1.54 -10.97
N ALA A 302 9.16 -1.87 -11.31
CA ALA A 302 8.44 -1.37 -12.47
C ALA A 302 7.89 0.05 -12.36
N HIS A 303 8.12 0.77 -11.26
CA HIS A 303 7.94 2.22 -11.24
C HIS A 303 8.96 2.93 -12.12
N TYR A 304 10.07 2.25 -12.43
CA TYR A 304 11.13 2.76 -13.30
C TYR A 304 11.17 1.96 -14.60
N ALA A 305 11.50 2.64 -15.70
CA ALA A 305 11.60 1.99 -17.00
C ALA A 305 12.62 0.84 -17.03
N PHE A 306 13.73 0.97 -16.28
CA PHE A 306 14.73 -0.09 -16.17
C PHE A 306 14.24 -1.35 -15.42
N GLY A 307 13.10 -1.28 -14.71
CA GLY A 307 12.55 -2.38 -13.90
C GLY A 307 11.23 -2.96 -14.40
N LYS A 308 10.81 -2.65 -15.62
CA LYS A 308 9.47 -3.00 -16.15
C LYS A 308 9.16 -4.50 -16.30
N TYR A 309 10.14 -5.41 -16.17
CA TYR A 309 9.94 -6.84 -16.45
C TYR A 309 9.91 -7.69 -15.19
N ALA A 310 8.84 -8.47 -15.03
CA ALA A 310 8.78 -9.61 -14.12
C ALA A 310 9.08 -10.91 -14.87
N VAL A 311 9.84 -11.81 -14.28
CA VAL A 311 10.33 -13.05 -14.91
C VAL A 311 10.00 -14.27 -14.05
N TYR A 312 9.82 -15.42 -14.71
CA TYR A 312 9.37 -16.64 -14.06
C TYR A 312 10.26 -17.85 -14.44
N PRO A 313 11.58 -17.78 -14.12
CA PRO A 313 12.52 -18.84 -14.51
C PRO A 313 12.26 -20.19 -13.82
N GLY A 314 11.60 -20.19 -12.67
CA GLY A 314 11.18 -21.40 -11.96
C GLY A 314 9.85 -21.97 -12.43
N GLY A 315 9.12 -21.26 -13.33
CA GLY A 315 7.80 -21.67 -13.79
C GLY A 315 6.71 -21.59 -12.72
N ASN A 316 6.89 -20.73 -11.72
CA ASN A 316 6.08 -20.70 -10.49
C ASN A 316 4.96 -19.64 -10.52
N PHE A 317 4.62 -19.13 -11.70
CA PHE A 317 3.60 -18.07 -11.88
C PHE A 317 2.28 -18.35 -11.14
N LYS A 318 1.82 -19.60 -11.12
CA LYS A 318 0.55 -19.96 -10.49
C LYS A 318 0.55 -19.78 -8.96
N GLU A 319 1.69 -19.91 -8.29
CA GLU A 319 1.78 -19.68 -6.85
C GLU A 319 1.57 -18.19 -6.51
N HIS A 320 2.01 -17.27 -7.39
CA HIS A 320 1.80 -15.84 -7.23
C HIS A 320 0.33 -15.42 -7.31
N LEU A 321 -0.54 -16.25 -7.93
CA LEU A 321 -1.98 -15.98 -8.01
C LEU A 321 -2.72 -16.35 -6.71
N LYS A 322 -2.21 -17.29 -5.90
CA LYS A 322 -2.93 -17.84 -4.74
C LYS A 322 -3.32 -16.82 -3.68
N PRO A 323 -2.50 -15.82 -3.31
CA PRO A 323 -2.93 -14.78 -2.39
C PRO A 323 -4.20 -14.04 -2.82
N PHE A 324 -4.39 -13.87 -4.13
CA PHE A 324 -5.61 -13.32 -4.70
C PHE A 324 -6.74 -14.36 -4.73
N THR A 325 -6.52 -15.47 -5.43
CA THR A 325 -7.57 -16.43 -5.81
C THR A 325 -8.04 -17.31 -4.65
N GLU A 326 -7.18 -17.58 -3.68
CA GLU A 326 -7.48 -18.39 -2.50
C GLU A 326 -7.58 -17.56 -1.22
N GLY A 327 -7.04 -16.34 -1.20
CA GLY A 327 -7.12 -15.39 -0.10
C GLY A 327 -8.16 -14.29 -0.34
N ALA A 328 -7.78 -13.23 -1.05
CA ALA A 328 -8.61 -12.03 -1.23
C ALA A 328 -9.93 -12.25 -1.97
N PHE A 329 -10.09 -13.35 -2.73
CA PHE A 329 -11.34 -13.71 -3.42
C PHE A 329 -12.16 -14.76 -2.68
N LYS A 330 -11.82 -15.10 -1.44
CA LYS A 330 -12.53 -16.07 -0.61
C LYS A 330 -12.67 -15.57 0.83
N LEU A 331 -13.28 -14.40 0.98
CA LEU A 331 -13.42 -13.73 2.28
C LEU A 331 -14.47 -14.42 3.17
N LYS A 332 -14.16 -14.55 4.44
CA LYS A 332 -15.02 -15.22 5.43
C LYS A 332 -16.08 -14.32 6.07
N GLY A 333 -15.93 -12.98 5.95
CA GLY A 333 -16.79 -12.00 6.63
C GLY A 333 -18.14 -11.74 5.96
N GLY A 334 -18.50 -12.49 4.90
CA GLY A 334 -19.77 -12.35 4.16
C GLY A 334 -19.68 -11.43 2.93
N THR A 335 -18.61 -10.66 2.77
CA THR A 335 -18.38 -9.78 1.61
C THR A 335 -17.79 -10.53 0.40
N GLU A 336 -17.48 -11.80 0.57
CA GLU A 336 -17.07 -12.80 -0.41
C GLU A 336 -15.73 -12.54 -1.10
N LYS A 337 -15.52 -11.35 -1.68
CA LYS A 337 -14.31 -11.00 -2.46
C LYS A 337 -13.87 -9.58 -2.14
N ALA A 338 -12.57 -9.29 -2.31
CA ALA A 338 -12.07 -7.92 -2.32
C ALA A 338 -12.83 -7.06 -3.35
N ALA A 339 -13.20 -5.84 -2.97
CA ALA A 339 -14.05 -4.95 -3.76
C ALA A 339 -13.39 -4.46 -5.05
N ALA A 340 -12.06 -4.37 -5.05
CA ALA A 340 -11.26 -3.97 -6.21
C ALA A 340 -9.93 -4.73 -6.29
N VAL A 341 -9.39 -4.79 -7.50
CA VAL A 341 -8.08 -5.36 -7.83
C VAL A 341 -7.30 -4.36 -8.67
N MET A 342 -6.00 -4.22 -8.38
CA MET A 342 -5.10 -3.38 -9.15
C MET A 342 -4.05 -4.25 -9.86
N PRO A 343 -4.05 -4.31 -11.20
CA PRO A 343 -2.94 -4.89 -11.97
C PRO A 343 -1.68 -4.05 -11.80
N TYR A 344 -0.52 -4.72 -11.67
CA TYR A 344 0.76 -4.05 -11.52
C TYR A 344 1.31 -3.47 -12.82
N TYR A 345 2.26 -2.57 -12.71
CA TYR A 345 2.97 -1.98 -13.86
C TYR A 345 3.71 -3.01 -14.71
N THR A 346 4.24 -4.07 -14.09
CA THR A 346 5.15 -5.02 -14.75
C THR A 346 4.60 -5.63 -16.02
N ILE A 347 5.51 -5.91 -16.94
CA ILE A 347 5.32 -6.88 -18.02
C ILE A 347 5.60 -8.26 -17.43
N SER A 348 4.59 -9.09 -17.23
CA SER A 348 4.75 -10.50 -16.83
C SER A 348 5.25 -11.31 -18.02
N THR A 349 6.56 -11.38 -18.17
CA THR A 349 7.24 -11.85 -19.38
C THR A 349 6.81 -13.28 -19.75
N ASN A 350 6.33 -13.47 -20.98
CA ASN A 350 5.88 -14.75 -21.53
C ASN A 350 4.77 -15.46 -20.76
N GLN A 351 3.99 -14.74 -19.94
CA GLN A 351 2.85 -15.32 -19.22
C GLN A 351 1.53 -15.24 -20.01
N ASP A 352 1.42 -14.39 -21.02
CA ASP A 352 0.30 -14.49 -21.99
C ASP A 352 0.53 -15.68 -22.92
N LEU A 353 0.00 -16.83 -22.50
CA LEU A 353 0.17 -18.09 -23.22
C LEU A 353 -0.66 -18.16 -24.53
N LYS A 354 -1.60 -17.24 -24.70
CA LYS A 354 -2.58 -17.27 -25.80
C LYS A 354 -2.22 -16.29 -26.91
N ASN A 355 -2.05 -15.02 -26.56
CA ASN A 355 -1.76 -13.96 -27.54
C ASN A 355 -0.26 -13.68 -27.66
N ARG A 356 0.54 -14.15 -26.68
CA ARG A 356 1.99 -13.94 -26.59
C ARG A 356 2.39 -12.47 -26.55
N GLU A 357 1.50 -11.62 -25.98
CA GLU A 357 1.82 -10.22 -25.75
C GLU A 357 2.71 -10.04 -24.52
N ASN A 358 3.73 -9.23 -24.62
CA ASN A 358 4.54 -8.74 -23.51
C ASN A 358 4.25 -7.26 -23.31
N VAL A 359 3.19 -6.97 -22.55
CA VAL A 359 2.72 -5.62 -22.22
C VAL A 359 2.47 -5.52 -20.71
N GLY A 360 2.45 -4.30 -20.16
CA GLY A 360 2.12 -4.07 -18.76
C GLY A 360 0.81 -4.79 -18.38
N ASN A 361 0.76 -5.35 -17.19
CA ASN A 361 -0.34 -6.26 -16.80
C ASN A 361 -1.73 -5.67 -16.99
N GLY A 362 -1.91 -4.35 -16.78
CA GLY A 362 -3.18 -3.66 -17.02
C GLY A 362 -3.62 -3.60 -18.49
N TYR A 363 -2.70 -3.80 -19.42
CA TYR A 363 -2.98 -3.84 -20.87
C TYR A 363 -3.24 -5.23 -21.41
N SER A 364 -2.90 -6.28 -20.65
CA SER A 364 -3.02 -7.67 -21.12
C SER A 364 -4.46 -8.17 -21.04
N HIS A 365 -5.08 -8.39 -22.21
CA HIS A 365 -6.39 -9.02 -22.29
C HIS A 365 -6.39 -10.41 -21.65
N TYR A 366 -5.32 -11.19 -21.83
CA TYR A 366 -5.18 -12.50 -21.22
C TYR A 366 -5.19 -12.42 -19.69
N LEU A 367 -4.33 -11.57 -19.09
CA LEU A 367 -4.20 -11.51 -17.63
C LEU A 367 -5.44 -10.93 -16.93
N VAL A 368 -6.12 -9.96 -17.57
CA VAL A 368 -7.28 -9.30 -16.97
C VAL A 368 -8.58 -9.96 -17.37
N GLN A 369 -8.89 -10.08 -18.68
CA GLN A 369 -10.18 -10.64 -19.09
C GLN A 369 -10.21 -12.15 -18.94
N GLU A 370 -9.27 -12.86 -19.57
CA GLU A 370 -9.35 -14.31 -19.64
C GLU A 370 -9.02 -14.99 -18.30
N LEU A 371 -7.92 -14.59 -17.66
CA LEU A 371 -7.46 -15.21 -16.41
C LEU A 371 -8.27 -14.69 -15.21
N LEU A 372 -8.23 -13.36 -14.94
CA LEU A 372 -8.85 -12.81 -13.74
C LEU A 372 -10.39 -12.90 -13.78
N ARG A 373 -11.00 -12.48 -14.90
CA ARG A 373 -12.46 -12.41 -14.98
C ARG A 373 -13.11 -13.73 -15.35
N ASP A 374 -12.62 -14.39 -16.42
CA ASP A 374 -13.31 -15.57 -16.95
C ASP A 374 -12.92 -16.83 -16.18
N GLU A 375 -11.63 -17.09 -15.95
CA GLU A 375 -11.17 -18.30 -15.26
C GLU A 375 -11.43 -18.23 -13.74
N TYR A 376 -11.07 -17.11 -13.07
CA TYR A 376 -11.27 -16.94 -11.62
C TYR A 376 -12.58 -16.28 -11.24
N GLY A 377 -13.41 -15.88 -12.20
CA GLY A 377 -14.75 -15.35 -11.96
C GLY A 377 -14.77 -14.06 -11.14
N TYR A 378 -13.77 -13.19 -11.30
CA TYR A 378 -13.71 -11.94 -10.57
C TYR A 378 -14.58 -10.86 -11.21
N ASP A 379 -15.66 -10.45 -10.55
CA ASP A 379 -16.62 -9.43 -11.02
C ASP A 379 -16.53 -8.10 -10.24
N GLY A 380 -15.49 -7.90 -9.46
CA GLY A 380 -15.21 -6.61 -8.81
C GLY A 380 -14.60 -5.58 -9.75
N VAL A 381 -14.32 -4.39 -9.22
CA VAL A 381 -13.62 -3.32 -9.96
C VAL A 381 -12.19 -3.75 -10.25
N VAL A 382 -11.72 -3.55 -11.48
CA VAL A 382 -10.31 -3.58 -11.84
C VAL A 382 -9.88 -2.15 -12.14
N CYS A 383 -8.97 -1.63 -11.32
CA CYS A 383 -8.40 -0.29 -11.42
C CYS A 383 -6.94 -0.39 -11.86
N THR A 384 -6.51 0.37 -12.86
CA THR A 384 -5.07 0.41 -13.20
C THR A 384 -4.23 0.88 -12.03
N ASP A 385 -2.97 0.53 -12.00
CA ASP A 385 -1.99 1.27 -11.24
C ASP A 385 -1.81 2.69 -11.82
N TRP A 386 -1.10 3.59 -11.09
CA TRP A 386 -1.14 5.04 -11.37
C TRP A 386 -0.32 5.43 -12.59
N GLY A 387 -0.98 6.12 -13.52
CA GLY A 387 -0.33 6.76 -14.68
C GLY A 387 0.14 5.80 -15.78
N ILE A 388 -0.40 4.57 -15.87
CA ILE A 388 0.04 3.61 -16.92
C ILE A 388 -0.25 4.14 -18.33
N THR A 389 -1.28 4.96 -18.52
CA THR A 389 -1.67 5.49 -19.84
C THR A 389 -0.92 6.76 -20.25
N LYS A 390 -0.09 7.33 -19.34
CA LYS A 390 0.73 8.51 -19.61
C LYS A 390 2.05 8.10 -20.28
N ASP A 391 2.62 9.03 -21.06
CA ASP A 391 3.93 8.84 -21.65
C ASP A 391 5.02 8.76 -20.57
N HIS A 392 5.93 7.79 -20.70
CA HIS A 392 7.14 7.75 -19.88
C HIS A 392 8.06 8.92 -20.25
N GLN A 393 8.98 9.27 -19.35
CA GLN A 393 9.95 10.34 -19.54
C GLN A 393 11.38 9.77 -19.49
N GLU A 394 11.98 9.73 -18.31
CA GLU A 394 13.35 9.29 -18.10
C GLU A 394 13.37 7.87 -17.51
N MET A 395 14.48 7.14 -17.77
CA MET A 395 14.66 5.75 -17.33
C MET A 395 14.53 5.55 -15.80
N ASP A 396 14.96 6.54 -15.02
CA ASP A 396 15.00 6.53 -13.56
C ASP A 396 13.96 7.47 -12.90
N SER A 397 12.95 7.94 -13.65
CA SER A 397 11.89 8.78 -13.11
C SER A 397 10.77 7.95 -12.48
N PHE A 398 10.61 8.08 -11.17
CA PHE A 398 9.53 7.43 -10.41
C PHE A 398 8.13 7.97 -10.77
N LEU A 399 8.01 9.26 -11.04
CA LEU A 399 6.73 9.93 -11.31
C LEU A 399 6.30 9.93 -12.79
N SER A 400 7.11 9.41 -13.70
CA SER A 400 6.78 9.38 -15.12
C SER A 400 5.63 8.42 -15.43
N GLY A 401 5.08 8.46 -16.65
CA GLY A 401 4.14 7.45 -17.15
C GLY A 401 4.78 6.05 -17.18
N LYS A 402 3.93 5.01 -17.23
CA LYS A 402 4.35 3.61 -17.22
C LYS A 402 3.67 2.83 -18.36
N ASP A 403 3.87 3.30 -19.57
CA ASP A 403 3.34 2.76 -20.82
C ASP A 403 4.09 1.52 -21.33
N TRP A 404 4.46 0.64 -20.38
CA TRP A 404 5.34 -0.49 -20.62
C TRP A 404 4.81 -1.49 -21.65
N GLY A 405 5.54 -1.65 -22.76
CA GLY A 405 5.22 -2.55 -23.87
C GLY A 405 4.16 -1.99 -24.83
N VAL A 406 3.75 -0.73 -24.66
CA VAL A 406 2.78 -0.01 -25.52
C VAL A 406 3.24 1.42 -25.78
N GLU A 407 4.52 1.65 -25.75
CA GLU A 407 5.15 2.97 -25.91
C GLU A 407 4.82 3.63 -27.25
N GLU A 408 4.60 2.83 -28.31
CA GLU A 408 4.22 3.28 -29.64
C GLU A 408 2.78 3.78 -29.76
N LEU A 409 1.92 3.46 -28.79
CA LEU A 409 0.51 3.86 -28.82
C LEU A 409 0.32 5.28 -28.27
N THR A 410 -0.66 6.00 -28.83
CA THR A 410 -1.11 7.28 -28.29
C THR A 410 -1.83 7.07 -26.94
N VAL A 411 -1.95 8.12 -26.15
CA VAL A 411 -2.68 8.11 -24.85
C VAL A 411 -4.12 7.58 -25.03
N ALA A 412 -4.81 7.97 -26.11
CA ALA A 412 -6.16 7.49 -26.41
C ALA A 412 -6.20 5.97 -26.73
N GLU A 413 -5.25 5.50 -27.53
CA GLU A 413 -5.12 4.08 -27.87
C GLU A 413 -4.74 3.23 -26.63
N ARG A 414 -3.91 3.75 -25.74
CA ARG A 414 -3.60 3.09 -24.45
C ARG A 414 -4.86 2.96 -23.58
N HIS A 415 -5.66 4.02 -23.44
CA HIS A 415 -6.95 3.95 -22.74
C HIS A 415 -7.88 2.92 -23.38
N TYR A 416 -7.92 2.90 -24.69
CA TYR A 416 -8.74 1.94 -25.44
C TYR A 416 -8.28 0.49 -25.22
N LYS A 417 -6.97 0.23 -25.29
CA LYS A 417 -6.38 -1.11 -25.04
C LYS A 417 -6.68 -1.59 -23.61
N VAL A 418 -6.50 -0.72 -22.61
CA VAL A 418 -6.85 -1.01 -21.19
C VAL A 418 -8.34 -1.33 -21.05
N LEU A 419 -9.20 -0.56 -21.69
CA LEU A 419 -10.64 -0.79 -21.68
C LEU A 419 -11.01 -2.16 -22.27
N LEU A 420 -10.42 -2.53 -23.41
CA LEU A 420 -10.63 -3.83 -24.06
C LEU A 420 -10.02 -4.98 -23.24
N ALA A 421 -8.96 -4.74 -22.50
CA ALA A 421 -8.39 -5.74 -21.59
C ALA A 421 -9.32 -6.10 -20.41
N GLY A 422 -10.39 -5.34 -20.17
CA GLY A 422 -11.38 -5.65 -19.12
C GLY A 422 -11.24 -4.81 -17.84
N VAL A 423 -10.41 -3.76 -17.85
CA VAL A 423 -10.23 -2.81 -16.76
C VAL A 423 -11.37 -1.81 -16.69
N ASP A 424 -11.79 -1.42 -15.49
CA ASP A 424 -12.95 -0.53 -15.27
C ASP A 424 -12.55 0.90 -14.91
N GLN A 425 -11.32 1.13 -14.42
CA GLN A 425 -10.94 2.39 -13.82
C GLN A 425 -9.47 2.74 -14.10
N PHE A 426 -9.18 4.03 -14.27
CA PHE A 426 -7.87 4.56 -14.65
C PHE A 426 -7.25 5.37 -13.51
N GLY A 427 -6.26 4.80 -12.84
CA GLY A 427 -5.54 5.42 -11.73
C GLY A 427 -4.64 6.57 -12.17
N GLY A 428 -4.66 7.67 -11.39
CA GLY A 428 -3.84 8.86 -11.63
C GLY A 428 -4.31 9.75 -12.78
N ASN A 429 -5.58 9.64 -13.21
CA ASN A 429 -6.17 10.40 -14.30
C ASN A 429 -7.28 11.31 -13.77
N ASN A 430 -7.20 12.59 -14.09
CA ASN A 430 -8.20 13.60 -13.71
C ASN A 430 -9.10 14.04 -14.87
N GLU A 431 -8.72 13.74 -16.11
CA GLU A 431 -9.35 14.24 -17.34
C GLU A 431 -10.15 13.18 -18.06
N VAL A 432 -11.37 13.50 -18.47
CA VAL A 432 -12.28 12.58 -19.14
C VAL A 432 -11.99 12.41 -20.62
N GLU A 433 -11.36 13.40 -21.26
CA GLU A 433 -11.12 13.43 -22.70
C GLU A 433 -10.43 12.17 -23.27
N PRO A 434 -9.35 11.60 -22.66
CA PRO A 434 -8.71 10.40 -23.17
C PRO A 434 -9.64 9.17 -23.17
N ILE A 435 -10.53 9.06 -22.16
CA ILE A 435 -11.51 7.96 -22.07
C ILE A 435 -12.61 8.15 -23.13
N MET A 436 -13.03 9.38 -23.37
CA MET A 436 -13.99 9.68 -24.44
C MET A 436 -13.39 9.43 -25.83
N ALA A 437 -12.11 9.72 -26.03
CA ALA A 437 -11.40 9.35 -27.25
C ALA A 437 -11.36 7.81 -27.43
N ALA A 438 -11.09 7.06 -26.37
CA ALA A 438 -11.17 5.59 -26.38
C ALA A 438 -12.58 5.07 -26.69
N TYR A 439 -13.63 5.73 -26.22
CA TYR A 439 -15.02 5.42 -26.58
C TYR A 439 -15.25 5.57 -28.10
N GLU A 440 -14.80 6.66 -28.72
CA GLU A 440 -14.95 6.87 -30.18
C GLU A 440 -14.17 5.84 -30.99
N LEU A 441 -12.96 5.43 -30.53
CA LEU A 441 -12.21 4.32 -31.16
C LEU A 441 -13.03 3.02 -31.13
N GLY A 442 -13.56 2.66 -29.97
CA GLY A 442 -14.37 1.45 -29.80
C GLY A 442 -15.69 1.49 -30.59
N LYS A 443 -16.29 2.66 -30.69
CA LYS A 443 -17.49 2.88 -31.49
C LYS A 443 -17.21 2.71 -32.99
N ALA A 444 -16.06 3.16 -33.45
CA ALA A 444 -15.64 2.99 -34.85
C ALA A 444 -15.35 1.52 -35.19
N GLU A 445 -14.74 0.75 -34.26
CA GLU A 445 -14.33 -0.63 -34.48
C GLU A 445 -15.48 -1.64 -34.28
N PHE A 446 -16.22 -1.56 -33.17
CA PHE A 446 -17.21 -2.55 -32.76
C PHE A 446 -18.66 -2.03 -32.82
N GLY A 447 -18.86 -0.76 -33.11
CA GLY A 447 -20.18 -0.13 -33.08
C GLY A 447 -20.63 0.39 -31.73
N LYS A 448 -21.64 1.26 -31.79
CA LYS A 448 -22.12 2.02 -30.60
C LYS A 448 -22.63 1.10 -29.48
N GLU A 449 -23.44 0.10 -29.82
CA GLU A 449 -24.07 -0.78 -28.83
C GLU A 449 -23.03 -1.55 -28.01
N PHE A 450 -21.99 -2.05 -28.65
CA PHE A 450 -20.92 -2.79 -27.98
C PHE A 450 -20.18 -1.93 -26.99
N ILE A 451 -19.72 -0.75 -27.40
CA ILE A 451 -18.89 0.11 -26.53
C ILE A 451 -19.73 0.72 -25.40
N GLU A 452 -20.99 1.09 -25.63
CA GLU A 452 -21.87 1.55 -24.56
C GLU A 452 -22.13 0.45 -23.53
N ALA A 453 -22.36 -0.79 -23.96
CA ALA A 453 -22.51 -1.92 -23.05
C ALA A 453 -21.25 -2.16 -22.22
N ARG A 454 -20.05 -1.97 -22.82
CA ARG A 454 -18.77 -2.06 -22.10
C ARG A 454 -18.65 -0.97 -21.02
N PHE A 455 -18.99 0.28 -21.33
CA PHE A 455 -18.99 1.38 -20.37
C PHE A 455 -19.98 1.14 -19.23
N ARG A 456 -21.22 0.76 -19.53
CA ARG A 456 -22.25 0.46 -18.52
C ARG A 456 -21.85 -0.67 -17.59
N ARG A 457 -21.11 -1.66 -18.08
CA ARG A 457 -20.56 -2.75 -17.26
C ARG A 457 -19.57 -2.21 -16.21
N SER A 458 -18.67 -1.31 -16.60
CA SER A 458 -17.78 -0.63 -15.66
C SER A 458 -18.54 0.25 -14.68
N ALA A 459 -19.52 1.04 -15.14
CA ALA A 459 -20.37 1.85 -14.27
C ALA A 459 -21.02 1.01 -13.17
N LYS A 460 -21.59 -0.14 -13.50
CA LYS A 460 -22.23 -1.04 -12.53
C LYS A 460 -21.26 -1.53 -11.44
N ARG A 461 -20.04 -1.88 -11.81
CA ARG A 461 -19.00 -2.29 -10.84
C ARG A 461 -18.58 -1.14 -9.95
N LEU A 462 -18.33 0.03 -10.51
CA LEU A 462 -17.92 1.23 -9.77
C LEU A 462 -19.01 1.71 -8.81
N LEU A 463 -20.28 1.76 -9.26
CA LEU A 463 -21.41 2.13 -8.43
C LEU A 463 -21.64 1.13 -7.28
N ARG A 464 -21.40 -0.18 -7.49
CA ARG A 464 -21.48 -1.19 -6.44
C ARG A 464 -20.65 -0.82 -5.23
N ASN A 465 -19.41 -0.38 -5.44
CA ASN A 465 -18.50 0.02 -4.36
C ASN A 465 -18.99 1.25 -3.57
N LEU A 466 -19.79 2.13 -4.17
CA LEU A 466 -20.38 3.26 -3.48
C LEU A 466 -21.61 2.86 -2.66
N PHE A 467 -22.48 2.00 -3.23
CA PHE A 467 -23.69 1.54 -2.56
C PHE A 467 -23.39 0.63 -1.36
N GLN A 468 -22.46 -0.32 -1.52
CA GLN A 468 -22.19 -1.35 -0.50
C GLN A 468 -21.56 -0.78 0.79
N VAL A 469 -20.94 0.40 0.73
CA VAL A 469 -20.40 1.11 1.91
C VAL A 469 -21.31 2.26 2.38
N GLY A 470 -22.52 2.39 1.82
CA GLY A 470 -23.57 3.30 2.26
C GLY A 470 -23.35 4.79 1.94
N LEU A 471 -22.51 5.13 0.97
CA LEU A 471 -22.23 6.53 0.64
C LEU A 471 -23.45 7.26 0.06
N PHE A 472 -24.35 6.58 -0.64
CA PHE A 472 -25.59 7.21 -1.14
C PHE A 472 -26.53 7.63 -0.03
N GLU A 473 -26.62 6.87 1.06
CA GLU A 473 -27.46 7.18 2.22
C GLU A 473 -26.81 8.25 3.09
N ASN A 474 -25.54 8.01 3.47
CA ASN A 474 -24.85 8.86 4.45
C ASN A 474 -23.35 9.01 4.13
N PRO A 475 -22.96 9.94 3.26
CA PRO A 475 -21.56 10.20 2.95
C PRO A 475 -20.87 11.12 3.97
N TYR A 476 -21.62 11.76 4.89
CA TYR A 476 -21.10 12.79 5.80
C TYR A 476 -20.53 12.21 7.09
N ILE A 477 -19.52 12.86 7.59
CA ILE A 477 -18.82 12.53 8.82
C ILE A 477 -19.20 13.51 9.93
N ASP A 478 -19.18 13.02 11.14
CA ASP A 478 -19.30 13.86 12.35
C ASP A 478 -17.89 14.15 12.88
N SER A 479 -17.41 15.37 12.71
CA SER A 479 -16.06 15.79 13.10
C SER A 479 -15.78 15.59 14.61
N ALA A 480 -16.80 15.71 15.46
CA ALA A 480 -16.66 15.44 16.89
C ALA A 480 -16.44 13.94 17.18
N LYS A 481 -16.98 13.06 16.34
CA LYS A 481 -16.73 11.61 16.43
C LYS A 481 -15.38 11.24 15.84
N THR A 482 -14.97 11.90 14.76
CA THR A 482 -13.65 11.71 14.12
C THR A 482 -12.55 11.83 15.15
N LYS A 483 -12.51 12.94 15.90
CA LYS A 483 -11.52 13.18 16.96
C LYS A 483 -11.49 12.12 18.07
N LYS A 484 -12.62 11.47 18.35
CA LYS A 484 -12.72 10.41 19.34
C LYS A 484 -12.36 9.02 18.81
N THR A 485 -12.47 8.82 17.50
CA THR A 485 -12.25 7.53 16.85
C THR A 485 -10.81 7.38 16.37
N VAL A 486 -10.29 8.40 15.68
CA VAL A 486 -8.91 8.38 15.17
C VAL A 486 -7.94 8.46 16.34
N GLY A 487 -7.01 7.51 16.41
CA GLY A 487 -6.06 7.42 17.51
C GLY A 487 -6.70 7.06 18.87
N HIS A 488 -7.86 6.37 18.87
CA HIS A 488 -8.49 5.94 20.11
C HIS A 488 -7.50 5.16 20.98
N PRO A 489 -7.44 5.39 22.31
CA PRO A 489 -6.46 4.74 23.19
C PRO A 489 -6.40 3.22 23.06
N ASP A 490 -7.55 2.55 22.89
CA ASP A 490 -7.59 1.09 22.69
C ASP A 490 -6.98 0.68 21.35
N PHE A 491 -7.15 1.49 20.30
CA PHE A 491 -6.54 1.24 18.98
C PHE A 491 -5.02 1.43 19.01
N MET A 492 -4.57 2.51 19.68
CA MET A 492 -3.14 2.76 19.92
C MET A 492 -2.51 1.62 20.71
N LYS A 493 -3.19 1.13 21.75
CA LYS A 493 -2.73 0.00 22.56
C LYS A 493 -2.60 -1.28 21.73
N LYS A 494 -3.63 -1.61 20.93
CA LYS A 494 -3.62 -2.80 20.06
C LYS A 494 -2.50 -2.73 19.01
N GLY A 495 -2.30 -1.56 18.39
CA GLY A 495 -1.21 -1.34 17.46
C GLY A 495 0.17 -1.49 18.13
N PHE A 496 0.32 -0.97 19.34
CA PHE A 496 1.56 -1.12 20.11
C PHE A 496 1.85 -2.57 20.49
N GLU A 497 0.83 -3.33 20.94
CA GLU A 497 0.95 -4.77 21.18
C GLU A 497 1.36 -5.55 19.92
N ALA A 498 0.80 -5.16 18.74
CA ALA A 498 1.19 -5.74 17.46
C ALA A 498 2.65 -5.41 17.08
N GLN A 499 3.11 -4.18 17.33
CA GLN A 499 4.49 -3.81 17.14
C GLN A 499 5.44 -4.66 18.01
N GLN A 500 5.12 -4.86 19.29
CA GLN A 500 5.90 -5.72 20.18
C GLN A 500 5.98 -7.17 19.67
N LYS A 501 4.86 -7.73 19.21
CA LYS A 501 4.78 -9.09 18.65
C LYS A 501 5.54 -9.25 17.34
N SER A 502 5.72 -8.18 16.57
CA SER A 502 6.38 -8.20 15.26
C SER A 502 7.90 -8.23 15.35
N ILE A 503 8.47 -7.85 16.49
CA ILE A 503 9.93 -7.79 16.67
C ILE A 503 10.47 -9.22 16.78
N ILE A 504 11.49 -9.52 15.98
CA ILE A 504 12.13 -10.84 15.92
C ILE A 504 13.45 -10.82 16.65
N LEU A 505 13.67 -11.73 17.58
CA LEU A 505 14.97 -12.02 18.15
C LEU A 505 15.65 -13.11 17.31
N LEU A 506 16.73 -12.77 16.60
CA LEU A 506 17.48 -13.74 15.79
C LEU A 506 18.65 -14.36 16.56
N LYS A 507 19.35 -13.60 17.37
CA LYS A 507 20.53 -14.01 18.14
C LYS A 507 20.46 -13.52 19.57
N ASN A 508 20.82 -14.38 20.53
CA ASN A 508 20.93 -14.05 21.95
C ASN A 508 22.07 -14.83 22.59
N GLN A 509 23.31 -14.46 22.25
CA GLN A 509 24.52 -15.12 22.72
C GLN A 509 24.68 -14.90 24.23
N ASN A 510 24.98 -15.98 24.96
CA ASN A 510 25.16 -15.94 26.42
C ASN A 510 24.00 -15.33 27.20
N ASN A 511 22.79 -15.31 26.64
CA ASN A 511 21.60 -14.68 27.23
C ASN A 511 21.84 -13.20 27.60
N VAL A 512 22.49 -12.41 26.71
CA VAL A 512 22.68 -10.97 26.91
C VAL A 512 21.37 -10.20 26.96
N LEU A 513 20.33 -10.75 26.40
CA LEU A 513 18.95 -10.23 26.49
C LEU A 513 18.11 -11.13 27.39
N PRO A 514 17.19 -10.57 28.19
CA PRO A 514 16.91 -9.13 28.35
C PRO A 514 17.96 -8.40 29.19
N VAL A 515 18.16 -7.09 28.92
CA VAL A 515 19.07 -6.22 29.69
C VAL A 515 18.29 -5.59 30.85
N ALA A 516 18.80 -5.72 32.07
CA ALA A 516 18.17 -5.13 33.23
C ALA A 516 18.07 -3.59 33.10
N LYS A 517 16.93 -3.02 33.52
CA LYS A 517 16.77 -1.55 33.56
C LYS A 517 17.83 -0.86 34.41
N LYS A 518 18.06 0.42 34.11
CA LYS A 518 19.04 1.32 34.79
C LYS A 518 20.53 0.98 34.56
N GLN A 519 20.82 0.03 33.66
CA GLN A 519 22.19 -0.11 33.17
C GLN A 519 22.55 1.08 32.26
N THR A 520 23.85 1.32 32.09
CA THR A 520 24.34 2.39 31.24
C THR A 520 24.53 1.90 29.81
N VAL A 521 23.89 2.58 28.86
CA VAL A 521 23.92 2.22 27.44
C VAL A 521 24.70 3.23 26.61
N TYR A 522 25.54 2.74 25.73
CA TYR A 522 26.14 3.51 24.65
C TYR A 522 25.36 3.28 23.34
N ILE A 523 24.92 4.37 22.74
CA ILE A 523 24.25 4.35 21.41
C ILE A 523 25.06 5.26 20.49
N PRO A 524 25.78 4.71 19.50
CA PRO A 524 26.51 5.52 18.54
C PRO A 524 25.55 6.29 17.64
N LYS A 525 25.99 7.45 17.16
CA LYS A 525 25.27 8.18 16.13
C LYS A 525 25.36 7.45 14.80
N ARG A 526 24.26 7.42 14.03
CA ARG A 526 24.26 6.97 12.63
C ARG A 526 24.81 8.07 11.71
N ARG A 527 25.47 7.64 10.67
CA ARG A 527 26.05 8.50 9.63
C ARG A 527 25.46 8.08 8.29
N LEU A 528 24.72 8.97 7.61
CA LEU A 528 24.19 8.73 6.29
C LEU A 528 24.86 9.65 5.28
N LYS A 529 25.28 9.09 4.12
CA LYS A 529 25.77 9.84 2.98
C LYS A 529 24.63 10.67 2.36
N ALA A 530 24.96 11.70 1.59
CA ALA A 530 23.97 12.39 0.78
C ALA A 530 23.34 11.40 -0.22
N SER A 531 22.05 11.49 -0.39
CA SER A 531 21.26 10.56 -1.23
C SER A 531 20.12 11.31 -1.90
N LYS A 532 19.34 10.60 -2.70
CA LYS A 532 18.06 11.10 -3.23
C LYS A 532 16.93 10.23 -2.66
N ASP A 533 15.78 10.86 -2.42
CA ASP A 533 14.56 10.12 -2.13
C ASP A 533 13.96 9.50 -3.39
N TRP A 534 12.84 8.78 -3.25
CA TRP A 534 12.14 8.14 -4.38
C TRP A 534 11.67 9.12 -5.46
N PHE A 535 11.49 10.40 -5.11
CA PHE A 535 11.08 11.46 -6.02
C PHE A 535 12.26 12.23 -6.62
N GLY A 536 13.50 11.79 -6.37
CA GLY A 536 14.72 12.40 -6.89
C GLY A 536 15.17 13.64 -6.10
N GLN A 537 14.57 13.96 -4.96
CA GLN A 537 14.97 15.10 -4.13
C GLN A 537 16.23 14.79 -3.33
N GLU A 538 17.14 15.75 -3.25
CA GLU A 538 18.39 15.58 -2.51
C GLU A 538 18.16 15.56 -1.00
N ILE A 539 18.63 14.49 -0.36
CA ILE A 539 18.75 14.35 1.09
C ILE A 539 20.19 14.60 1.46
N PRO A 540 20.52 15.65 2.26
CA PRO A 540 21.89 15.94 2.62
C PRO A 540 22.49 14.87 3.55
N ALA A 541 23.80 14.70 3.50
CA ALA A 541 24.53 13.87 4.46
C ALA A 541 24.24 14.36 5.90
N ARG A 542 24.05 13.41 6.82
CA ARG A 542 23.70 13.73 8.21
C ARG A 542 24.29 12.74 9.22
N GLU A 543 24.53 13.25 10.42
CA GLU A 543 24.87 12.46 11.59
C GLU A 543 23.87 12.75 12.70
N PHE A 544 23.27 11.72 13.27
CA PHE A 544 22.18 11.88 14.24
C PHE A 544 22.12 10.69 15.22
N LEU A 545 21.57 10.94 16.42
CA LEU A 545 21.21 9.86 17.33
C LEU A 545 19.96 9.15 16.78
N PRO A 546 19.98 7.82 16.56
CA PRO A 546 18.88 7.11 15.89
C PRO A 546 17.61 6.92 16.75
N VAL A 547 17.63 7.38 17.99
CA VAL A 547 16.55 7.28 18.98
C VAL A 547 16.41 8.57 19.76
N GLU A 548 15.23 8.82 20.31
CA GLU A 548 15.03 9.91 21.25
C GLU A 548 15.66 9.61 22.61
N ALA A 549 16.64 10.41 23.03
CA ALA A 549 17.33 10.24 24.30
C ALA A 549 16.36 10.15 25.50
N ALA A 550 15.32 10.99 25.52
CA ALA A 550 14.31 11.00 26.59
C ALA A 550 13.53 9.69 26.73
N LEU A 551 13.38 8.92 25.65
CA LEU A 551 12.75 7.59 25.68
C LEU A 551 13.71 6.55 26.25
N VAL A 552 14.97 6.59 25.82
CA VAL A 552 16.02 5.69 26.34
C VAL A 552 16.20 5.87 27.84
N GLU A 553 16.23 7.10 28.32
CA GLU A 553 16.40 7.45 29.74
C GLU A 553 15.29 6.93 30.67
N LYS A 554 14.14 6.54 30.13
CA LYS A 554 13.09 5.83 30.89
C LYS A 554 13.48 4.41 31.28
N TYR A 555 14.39 3.80 30.53
CA TYR A 555 14.84 2.41 30.70
C TYR A 555 16.27 2.30 31.15
N TYR A 556 17.20 3.09 30.57
CA TYR A 556 18.65 2.98 30.68
C TYR A 556 19.28 4.35 30.83
N HIS A 557 20.48 4.43 31.45
CA HIS A 557 21.25 5.67 31.48
C HIS A 557 22.04 5.82 30.19
N LEU A 558 21.75 6.84 29.39
CA LEU A 558 22.47 7.08 28.14
C LEU A 558 23.84 7.73 28.40
N THR A 559 24.90 7.16 27.82
CA THR A 559 26.25 7.74 27.84
C THR A 559 26.80 7.97 26.45
N THR A 560 27.62 8.99 26.30
CA THR A 560 28.43 9.24 25.10
C THR A 560 29.82 8.60 25.15
N ASP A 561 30.23 8.08 26.31
CA ASP A 561 31.50 7.42 26.51
C ASP A 561 31.34 5.90 26.59
N PRO A 562 31.76 5.14 25.54
CA PRO A 562 31.66 3.69 25.54
C PRO A 562 32.39 2.99 26.69
N ALA A 563 33.42 3.62 27.26
CA ALA A 563 34.14 3.06 28.40
C ALA A 563 33.27 2.96 29.68
N GLN A 564 32.30 3.87 29.82
CA GLN A 564 31.37 3.91 30.96
C GLN A 564 30.11 3.07 30.72
N ALA A 565 29.89 2.58 29.53
CA ALA A 565 28.70 1.78 29.21
C ALA A 565 28.81 0.36 29.74
N ASP A 566 27.70 -0.21 30.17
CA ASP A 566 27.55 -1.63 30.49
C ASP A 566 27.32 -2.45 29.23
N PHE A 567 26.59 -1.89 28.24
CA PHE A 567 26.29 -2.49 26.94
C PHE A 567 26.12 -1.40 25.87
N ALA A 568 26.05 -1.82 24.58
CA ALA A 568 25.81 -0.92 23.48
C ALA A 568 24.66 -1.41 22.57
N LEU A 569 23.96 -0.45 21.95
CA LEU A 569 22.94 -0.68 20.93
C LEU A 569 23.35 -0.01 19.63
N CYS A 570 23.51 -0.77 18.55
CA CYS A 570 23.72 -0.26 17.20
C CYS A 570 22.44 -0.38 16.39
N PHE A 571 21.92 0.73 15.92
CA PHE A 571 20.75 0.79 15.03
C PHE A 571 21.22 0.81 13.58
N MET A 572 20.65 -0.08 12.77
CA MET A 572 20.98 -0.28 11.36
C MET A 572 19.69 -0.35 10.54
N GLU A 573 19.79 -0.10 9.25
CA GLU A 573 18.75 -0.41 8.27
C GLU A 573 19.29 -1.38 7.23
N SER A 574 18.42 -2.12 6.53
CA SER A 574 18.81 -2.92 5.37
C SER A 574 19.70 -2.11 4.41
N PRO A 575 20.70 -2.75 3.76
CA PRO A 575 21.52 -2.09 2.76
C PRO A 575 20.69 -1.44 1.66
N GLN A 576 21.00 -0.20 1.31
CA GLN A 576 20.25 0.58 0.34
C GLN A 576 21.09 0.76 -0.94
N THR A 577 20.67 0.08 -2.01
CA THR A 577 21.30 0.16 -3.33
C THR A 577 20.25 0.34 -4.42
N SER A 578 20.62 0.97 -5.53
CA SER A 578 19.78 1.08 -6.73
C SER A 578 20.21 0.05 -7.78
N GLY A 579 19.27 -0.46 -8.57
CA GLY A 579 19.55 -1.35 -9.71
C GLY A 579 19.97 -0.63 -10.99
N PHE A 580 20.05 0.71 -10.97
CA PHE A 580 20.41 1.52 -12.13
C PHE A 580 21.34 2.69 -11.73
N SER A 581 22.32 3.00 -12.58
CA SER A 581 23.30 4.05 -12.38
C SER A 581 23.44 4.92 -13.60
N ILE A 582 23.03 6.19 -13.50
CA ILE A 582 23.24 7.20 -14.54
C ILE A 582 24.75 7.42 -14.77
N GLU A 583 25.57 7.31 -13.74
CA GLU A 583 27.02 7.45 -13.83
C GLU A 583 27.65 6.33 -14.69
N ASP A 584 27.20 5.08 -14.54
CA ASP A 584 27.63 3.97 -15.38
C ASP A 584 27.24 4.22 -16.85
N LEU A 585 26.00 4.69 -17.07
CA LEU A 585 25.51 5.04 -18.40
C LEU A 585 26.34 6.16 -19.04
N ALA A 586 26.64 7.21 -18.29
CA ALA A 586 27.46 8.34 -18.76
C ALA A 586 28.91 7.94 -19.11
N LYS A 587 29.43 6.87 -18.51
CA LYS A 587 30.75 6.28 -18.82
C LYS A 587 30.72 5.29 -19.99
N GLY A 588 29.56 5.14 -20.66
CA GLY A 588 29.39 4.23 -21.80
C GLY A 588 29.00 2.81 -21.40
N GLY A 589 28.59 2.58 -20.18
CA GLY A 589 27.96 1.35 -19.71
C GLY A 589 26.47 1.27 -20.09
N THR A 590 25.79 0.23 -19.62
CA THR A 590 24.36 0.03 -19.86
C THR A 590 23.46 0.69 -18.80
N GLY A 591 24.05 1.24 -17.75
CA GLY A 591 23.31 1.75 -16.57
C GLY A 591 22.92 0.65 -15.56
N TYR A 592 22.79 -0.60 -15.97
CA TYR A 592 22.38 -1.70 -15.07
C TYR A 592 23.51 -2.10 -14.13
N VAL A 593 23.26 -2.04 -12.83
CA VAL A 593 24.16 -2.42 -11.75
C VAL A 593 23.45 -3.39 -10.79
N PRO A 594 24.18 -4.20 -10.00
CA PRO A 594 23.53 -5.14 -9.09
C PRO A 594 22.86 -4.40 -7.93
N ILE A 595 21.66 -4.84 -7.55
CA ILE A 595 21.07 -4.54 -6.23
C ILE A 595 21.73 -5.47 -5.21
N SER A 596 22.31 -4.90 -4.17
CA SER A 596 23.04 -5.64 -3.13
C SER A 596 22.29 -5.63 -1.80
N LEU A 597 22.27 -6.77 -1.12
CA LEU A 597 21.74 -6.96 0.23
C LEU A 597 22.83 -6.96 1.31
N GLN A 598 24.07 -6.63 0.93
CA GLN A 598 25.22 -6.46 1.85
C GLN A 598 25.66 -5.01 1.92
N TYR A 599 26.31 -4.63 3.04
CA TYR A 599 26.78 -3.26 3.25
C TYR A 599 28.04 -2.94 2.45
N ARG A 600 29.01 -3.87 2.41
CA ARG A 600 30.25 -3.68 1.66
C ARG A 600 30.03 -3.71 0.17
N PRO A 601 30.89 -3.07 -0.62
CA PRO A 601 30.78 -3.11 -2.07
C PRO A 601 30.67 -4.55 -2.60
N TYR A 602 29.71 -4.76 -3.50
CA TYR A 602 29.44 -6.05 -4.11
C TYR A 602 29.76 -6.01 -5.61
N THR A 603 30.49 -7.04 -6.10
CA THR A 603 30.72 -7.26 -7.52
C THR A 603 30.00 -8.52 -7.97
N ALA A 604 29.09 -8.40 -8.93
CA ALA A 604 28.22 -9.48 -9.40
C ALA A 604 28.95 -10.49 -10.31
N ARG A 605 29.86 -11.28 -9.72
CA ARG A 605 30.64 -12.32 -10.44
C ARG A 605 29.82 -13.55 -10.80
N LEU A 606 28.70 -13.78 -10.10
CA LEU A 606 27.80 -14.90 -10.34
C LEU A 606 26.43 -14.44 -10.91
N GLY A 607 26.27 -13.15 -11.17
CA GLY A 607 25.10 -12.65 -11.88
C GLY A 607 24.95 -13.31 -13.25
N ARG A 608 23.75 -13.36 -13.78
CA ARG A 608 23.50 -13.88 -15.13
C ARG A 608 24.22 -13.05 -16.16
N LYS A 609 24.87 -13.70 -17.13
CA LYS A 609 25.56 -13.03 -18.25
C LYS A 609 24.59 -12.43 -19.27
N GLU A 610 23.38 -12.97 -19.31
CA GLU A 610 22.29 -12.51 -20.17
C GLU A 610 21.02 -12.30 -19.33
N SER A 611 20.30 -11.19 -19.60
CA SER A 611 19.01 -10.91 -18.97
C SER A 611 17.93 -11.87 -19.50
N LEU A 612 17.03 -12.28 -18.62
CA LEU A 612 15.96 -13.25 -18.96
C LEU A 612 14.91 -12.63 -19.88
N ALA A 613 14.54 -11.39 -19.65
CA ALA A 613 13.58 -10.68 -20.48
C ALA A 613 14.21 -10.08 -21.76
N GLY A 614 15.52 -10.23 -21.95
CA GLY A 614 16.24 -9.71 -23.13
C GLY A 614 16.44 -8.19 -23.11
N GLY A 615 16.42 -7.57 -24.28
CA GLY A 615 16.50 -6.14 -24.47
C GLY A 615 15.15 -5.43 -24.36
N ASP A 616 15.20 -4.13 -24.36
CA ASP A 616 14.04 -3.26 -24.36
C ASP A 616 14.02 -2.43 -25.66
N PRO A 617 12.85 -2.23 -26.31
CA PRO A 617 12.77 -1.41 -27.53
C PRO A 617 13.29 0.02 -27.37
N LEU A 618 13.26 0.57 -26.15
CA LEU A 618 13.74 1.93 -25.85
C LEU A 618 15.25 2.01 -25.64
N GLU A 619 15.96 0.88 -25.58
CA GLU A 619 17.38 0.80 -25.31
C GLU A 619 18.18 0.45 -26.59
N ALA A 620 19.39 0.98 -26.68
CA ALA A 620 20.29 0.72 -27.80
C ALA A 620 21.03 -0.64 -27.71
N PHE A 621 20.70 -1.48 -26.73
CA PHE A 621 21.34 -2.77 -26.45
C PHE A 621 20.29 -3.84 -26.13
N SER A 622 20.64 -5.11 -26.34
CA SER A 622 19.72 -6.25 -26.19
C SER A 622 19.92 -7.04 -24.88
N ASN A 623 20.85 -6.63 -24.03
CA ASN A 623 21.18 -7.36 -22.80
C ASN A 623 21.30 -6.39 -21.61
N ARG A 624 20.44 -6.58 -20.61
CA ARG A 624 20.37 -5.78 -19.38
C ARG A 624 21.11 -6.44 -18.21
N SER A 625 22.06 -7.31 -18.50
CA SER A 625 22.90 -7.93 -17.48
C SER A 625 23.80 -6.92 -16.78
N TYR A 626 23.98 -7.14 -15.48
CA TYR A 626 24.95 -6.44 -14.64
C TYR A 626 26.16 -7.33 -14.27
N TYR A 627 26.35 -8.44 -14.97
CA TYR A 627 27.47 -9.36 -14.73
C TYR A 627 28.81 -8.63 -14.70
N GLY A 628 29.59 -8.88 -13.64
CA GLY A 628 30.91 -8.26 -13.43
C GLY A 628 30.90 -6.81 -12.97
N LYS A 629 29.73 -6.14 -12.88
CA LYS A 629 29.63 -4.79 -12.37
C LYS A 629 29.57 -4.77 -10.85
N SER A 630 29.91 -3.63 -10.25
CA SER A 630 29.93 -3.41 -8.79
C SER A 630 28.92 -2.35 -8.38
N ASN A 631 28.44 -2.46 -7.16
CA ASN A 631 27.61 -1.46 -6.49
C ASN A 631 27.94 -1.41 -5.01
N GLU A 632 27.63 -0.32 -4.32
CA GLU A 632 27.84 -0.14 -2.89
C GLU A 632 26.57 0.43 -2.22
N ALA A 633 26.32 0.06 -0.98
CA ALA A 633 25.24 0.60 -0.20
C ALA A 633 25.49 2.05 0.22
N ILE A 634 24.50 2.93 0.07
CA ILE A 634 24.62 4.33 0.52
C ILE A 634 24.74 4.44 2.06
N ASN A 635 24.23 3.45 2.78
CA ASN A 635 24.32 3.32 4.23
C ASN A 635 25.37 2.30 4.70
N GLU A 636 26.45 2.09 3.93
CA GLU A 636 27.59 1.23 4.32
C GLU A 636 28.14 1.58 5.72
N ALA A 637 28.08 2.86 6.10
CA ALA A 637 28.50 3.33 7.41
C ALA A 637 27.78 2.68 8.60
N ASP A 638 26.62 2.06 8.42
CA ASP A 638 25.94 1.29 9.47
C ASP A 638 26.81 0.11 9.93
N LEU A 639 27.47 -0.58 8.99
CA LEU A 639 28.44 -1.64 9.30
C LEU A 639 29.69 -1.08 9.98
N ASP A 640 30.26 0.03 9.50
CA ASP A 640 31.43 0.66 10.12
C ASP A 640 31.16 1.01 11.58
N ILE A 641 29.96 1.53 11.89
CA ILE A 641 29.53 1.85 13.24
C ILE A 641 29.53 0.63 14.16
N VAL A 642 29.06 -0.54 13.66
CA VAL A 642 29.11 -1.80 14.44
C VAL A 642 30.56 -2.21 14.73
N ILE A 643 31.44 -2.17 13.73
CA ILE A 643 32.86 -2.52 13.86
C ILE A 643 33.53 -1.59 14.86
N GLU A 644 33.40 -0.25 14.68
CA GLU A 644 33.96 0.75 15.60
C GLU A 644 33.43 0.61 17.02
N THR A 645 32.14 0.25 17.17
CA THR A 645 31.53 0.06 18.50
C THR A 645 32.05 -1.19 19.15
N ARG A 646 32.21 -2.30 18.43
CA ARG A 646 32.82 -3.53 18.96
C ARG A 646 34.27 -3.26 19.47
N GLU A 647 35.07 -2.53 18.71
CA GLU A 647 36.43 -2.16 19.11
C GLU A 647 36.43 -1.34 20.39
N LYS A 648 35.52 -0.38 20.53
CA LYS A 648 35.42 0.48 21.73
C LYS A 648 34.85 -0.24 22.96
N MET A 649 33.88 -1.16 22.74
CA MET A 649 33.23 -1.91 23.82
C MET A 649 34.03 -3.13 24.30
N GLY A 650 34.99 -3.61 23.50
CA GLY A 650 35.72 -4.84 23.81
C GLY A 650 34.79 -6.05 23.95
N ASN A 651 34.80 -6.69 25.15
CA ASN A 651 33.96 -7.88 25.42
C ASN A 651 32.60 -7.53 26.07
N LYS A 652 32.25 -6.26 26.20
CA LYS A 652 30.95 -5.85 26.75
C LYS A 652 29.84 -6.18 25.73
N PRO A 653 28.59 -6.48 26.16
CA PRO A 653 27.49 -6.80 25.27
C PRO A 653 27.25 -5.75 24.20
N LEU A 654 27.13 -6.18 22.97
CA LEU A 654 26.79 -5.35 21.81
C LEU A 654 25.57 -5.97 21.11
N ILE A 655 24.50 -5.21 20.96
CA ILE A 655 23.25 -5.64 20.36
C ILE A 655 23.01 -4.81 19.09
N ALA A 656 22.79 -5.48 17.97
CA ALA A 656 22.34 -4.86 16.72
C ALA A 656 20.82 -4.88 16.64
N ILE A 657 20.24 -3.74 16.25
CA ILE A 657 18.83 -3.58 15.95
C ILE A 657 18.72 -3.21 14.46
N VAL A 658 18.12 -4.08 13.66
CA VAL A 658 18.06 -3.93 12.20
C VAL A 658 16.63 -3.67 11.77
N ALA A 659 16.35 -2.45 11.31
CA ALA A 659 15.10 -2.15 10.63
C ALA A 659 15.15 -2.72 9.21
N MET A 660 14.47 -3.86 9.00
CA MET A 660 14.55 -4.60 7.74
C MET A 660 13.44 -4.18 6.77
N LYS A 661 13.86 -3.63 5.63
CA LYS A 661 13.00 -3.42 4.45
C LYS A 661 13.16 -4.55 3.42
N ASN A 662 14.34 -5.14 3.37
CA ASN A 662 14.71 -6.30 2.55
C ASN A 662 15.51 -7.29 3.40
N PRO A 663 15.56 -8.58 3.06
CA PRO A 663 16.47 -9.53 3.68
C PRO A 663 17.90 -9.00 3.65
N THR A 664 18.57 -8.97 4.80
CA THR A 664 19.91 -8.38 4.95
C THR A 664 20.93 -9.49 5.13
N ILE A 665 22.08 -9.39 4.47
CA ILE A 665 23.19 -10.32 4.65
C ILE A 665 23.88 -10.02 5.98
N LEU A 666 23.71 -10.93 6.95
CA LEU A 666 24.12 -10.73 8.32
C LEU A 666 25.58 -11.16 8.59
N HIS A 667 26.17 -12.00 7.74
CA HIS A 667 27.52 -12.53 8.00
C HIS A 667 28.62 -11.44 8.10
N GLU A 668 28.34 -10.22 7.58
CA GLU A 668 29.27 -9.11 7.68
C GLU A 668 29.46 -8.60 9.14
N PHE A 669 28.49 -8.84 10.01
CA PHE A 669 28.53 -8.34 11.38
C PHE A 669 27.99 -9.31 12.45
N GLU A 670 27.38 -10.43 12.07
CA GLU A 670 26.74 -11.37 13.02
C GLU A 670 27.71 -11.81 14.13
N THR A 671 28.97 -12.14 13.79
CA THR A 671 30.00 -12.54 14.76
C THR A 671 30.53 -11.40 15.62
N LEU A 672 30.25 -10.16 15.29
CA LEU A 672 30.68 -8.97 16.04
C LEU A 672 29.70 -8.60 17.16
N VAL A 673 28.47 -9.14 17.15
CA VAL A 673 27.39 -8.76 18.05
C VAL A 673 26.91 -9.96 18.87
N ASP A 674 26.48 -9.69 20.10
CA ASP A 674 26.00 -10.71 21.03
C ASP A 674 24.48 -10.92 20.94
N GLY A 675 23.74 -9.93 20.42
CA GLY A 675 22.31 -9.99 20.18
C GLY A 675 21.92 -9.34 18.86
N ILE A 676 20.90 -9.89 18.19
CA ILE A 676 20.31 -9.31 16.98
C ILE A 676 18.80 -9.28 17.12
N LEU A 677 18.23 -8.07 17.07
CA LEU A 677 16.80 -7.83 16.92
C LEU A 677 16.52 -7.31 15.52
N VAL A 678 15.42 -7.78 14.94
CA VAL A 678 14.90 -7.28 13.67
C VAL A 678 13.53 -6.66 13.90
N ASP A 679 13.31 -5.48 13.33
CA ASP A 679 12.01 -4.85 13.32
C ASP A 679 11.58 -4.44 11.91
N PHE A 680 10.29 -4.14 11.77
CA PHE A 680 9.64 -3.77 10.51
C PHE A 680 8.84 -2.49 10.68
N GLY A 681 9.53 -1.42 11.09
CA GLY A 681 8.91 -0.14 11.35
C GLY A 681 8.09 -0.15 12.65
N VAL A 682 8.78 -0.08 13.79
CA VAL A 682 8.15 -0.02 15.12
C VAL A 682 8.60 1.22 15.89
N GLN A 683 7.79 1.63 16.84
CA GLN A 683 8.16 2.72 17.75
C GLN A 683 9.30 2.27 18.68
N THR A 684 10.21 3.18 18.99
CA THR A 684 11.35 2.92 19.91
C THR A 684 10.92 2.32 21.24
N GLN A 685 9.76 2.70 21.78
CA GLN A 685 9.23 2.13 23.04
C GLN A 685 8.97 0.62 22.93
N ALA A 686 8.52 0.12 21.76
CA ALA A 686 8.31 -1.31 21.56
C ALA A 686 9.63 -2.08 21.63
N LEU A 687 10.69 -1.56 20.99
CA LEU A 687 12.05 -2.12 21.08
C LEU A 687 12.56 -2.11 22.53
N LEU A 688 12.47 -0.98 23.22
CA LEU A 688 12.94 -0.84 24.61
C LEU A 688 12.19 -1.77 25.58
N SER A 689 10.91 -2.03 25.35
CA SER A 689 10.13 -2.98 26.16
C SER A 689 10.61 -4.43 26.02
N LEU A 690 11.01 -4.86 24.81
CA LEU A 690 11.64 -6.16 24.62
C LEU A 690 13.04 -6.19 25.23
N LEU A 691 13.88 -5.20 24.91
CA LEU A 691 15.24 -5.11 25.44
C LEU A 691 15.28 -5.23 26.95
N SER A 692 14.31 -4.61 27.65
CA SER A 692 14.23 -4.62 29.12
C SER A 692 13.55 -5.85 29.70
N GLY A 693 13.02 -6.76 28.88
CA GLY A 693 12.31 -7.96 29.32
C GLY A 693 10.87 -7.72 29.82
N GLU A 694 10.28 -6.54 29.54
CA GLU A 694 8.86 -6.31 29.85
C GLU A 694 7.94 -7.16 28.98
N VAL A 695 8.40 -7.50 27.75
CA VAL A 695 7.69 -8.36 26.80
C VAL A 695 8.66 -9.41 26.25
N GLU A 696 8.20 -10.64 26.15
CA GLU A 696 8.97 -11.72 25.52
C GLU A 696 8.92 -11.61 24.00
N PRO A 697 10.05 -11.79 23.26
CA PRO A 697 10.06 -11.86 21.81
C PRO A 697 9.19 -13.00 21.30
N SER A 698 8.42 -12.75 20.24
CA SER A 698 7.53 -13.74 19.64
C SER A 698 7.45 -13.68 18.12
N GLY A 699 8.13 -12.71 17.49
CA GLY A 699 8.18 -12.56 16.04
C GLY A 699 8.90 -13.70 15.35
N LEU A 700 8.47 -14.01 14.13
CA LEU A 700 9.02 -15.06 13.27
C LEU A 700 9.37 -14.48 11.90
N LEU A 701 10.44 -14.93 11.27
CA LEU A 701 10.86 -14.48 9.93
C LEU A 701 9.80 -14.83 8.87
N PRO A 702 9.22 -13.86 8.17
CA PRO A 702 8.28 -14.11 7.07
C PRO A 702 9.00 -14.35 5.72
N PHE A 703 10.32 -14.52 5.73
CA PHE A 703 11.19 -14.76 4.58
C PHE A 703 12.50 -15.40 5.02
N GLN A 704 13.28 -15.92 4.04
CA GLN A 704 14.63 -16.41 4.27
C GLN A 704 15.65 -15.27 4.35
N ILE A 705 16.62 -15.35 5.26
CA ILE A 705 17.79 -14.49 5.29
C ILE A 705 18.95 -15.20 4.59
N PRO A 706 19.42 -14.69 3.43
CA PRO A 706 20.49 -15.35 2.67
C PRO A 706 21.83 -15.29 3.40
N ASP A 707 22.65 -16.33 3.21
CA ASP A 707 23.99 -16.39 3.76
C ASP A 707 24.94 -15.37 3.13
N LYS A 708 24.79 -15.12 1.82
CA LYS A 708 25.64 -14.22 1.03
C LYS A 708 25.00 -13.89 -0.32
N MET A 709 25.52 -12.88 -1.03
CA MET A 709 25.02 -12.46 -2.33
C MET A 709 25.06 -13.56 -3.41
N GLU A 710 25.99 -14.51 -3.31
CA GLU A 710 26.02 -15.65 -4.23
C GLU A 710 24.78 -16.53 -4.16
N SER A 711 24.15 -16.66 -3.00
CA SER A 711 22.87 -17.37 -2.85
C SER A 711 21.72 -16.57 -3.48
N VAL A 712 21.73 -15.26 -3.33
CA VAL A 712 20.77 -14.37 -3.97
C VAL A 712 20.88 -14.40 -5.50
N GLU A 713 22.11 -14.44 -6.06
CA GLU A 713 22.31 -14.51 -7.51
C GLU A 713 21.93 -15.87 -8.14
N LYS A 714 21.86 -16.92 -7.34
CA LYS A 714 21.48 -18.26 -7.81
C LYS A 714 19.99 -18.54 -7.69
N GLN A 715 19.28 -17.77 -6.88
CA GLN A 715 17.85 -17.96 -6.70
C GLN A 715 17.08 -17.67 -8.00
N LEU A 716 15.87 -18.19 -8.09
CA LEU A 716 14.94 -17.96 -9.19
C LEU A 716 13.90 -16.94 -8.73
N GLU A 717 13.77 -15.82 -9.41
CA GLU A 717 12.98 -14.65 -8.98
C GLU A 717 11.53 -14.98 -8.59
N ASP A 718 10.96 -16.06 -9.13
CA ASP A 718 9.57 -16.48 -8.90
C ASP A 718 9.41 -17.62 -7.90
N VAL A 719 10.50 -18.14 -7.32
CA VAL A 719 10.47 -19.32 -6.44
C VAL A 719 10.70 -18.90 -4.98
N PRO A 720 9.77 -19.20 -4.06
CA PRO A 720 10.00 -18.96 -2.64
C PRO A 720 10.94 -20.03 -2.05
N PHE A 721 11.68 -19.70 -1.01
CA PHE A 721 12.48 -20.61 -0.19
C PHE A 721 13.59 -21.36 -0.93
N ASP A 722 14.18 -20.76 -1.94
CA ASP A 722 15.23 -21.41 -2.75
C ASP A 722 16.65 -20.88 -2.50
N MET A 723 16.81 -20.04 -1.44
CA MET A 723 18.12 -19.53 -1.04
C MET A 723 18.78 -20.39 0.04
N THR A 724 20.12 -20.39 0.07
CA THR A 724 20.85 -20.88 1.22
C THR A 724 20.78 -19.85 2.34
N CYS A 725 20.19 -20.24 3.48
CA CYS A 725 20.02 -19.34 4.63
C CYS A 725 21.32 -19.14 5.41
N HIS A 726 21.44 -17.97 6.02
CA HIS A 726 22.48 -17.69 7.02
C HIS A 726 22.39 -18.68 8.19
N ARG A 727 23.55 -19.12 8.68
CA ARG A 727 23.68 -19.91 9.90
C ARG A 727 24.58 -19.21 10.89
N ASP A 728 24.08 -19.02 12.11
CA ASP A 728 24.85 -18.43 13.19
C ASP A 728 25.88 -19.41 13.81
N GLU A 729 26.67 -18.91 14.75
CA GLU A 729 27.67 -19.72 15.48
C GLU A 729 27.06 -20.88 16.27
N ASN A 730 25.79 -20.82 16.62
CA ASN A 730 25.03 -21.87 17.30
C ASN A 730 24.36 -22.85 16.31
N HIS A 731 24.65 -22.72 15.00
CA HIS A 731 24.08 -23.50 13.90
C HIS A 731 22.58 -23.29 13.67
N ASN A 732 21.96 -22.24 14.22
CA ASN A 732 20.60 -21.86 13.88
C ASN A 732 20.55 -21.36 12.43
N SER A 733 19.59 -21.85 11.67
CA SER A 733 19.34 -21.38 10.31
C SER A 733 18.31 -20.25 10.35
N TYR A 734 18.64 -19.08 9.80
CA TYR A 734 17.71 -17.95 9.74
C TYR A 734 16.77 -18.12 8.53
N ASP A 735 15.96 -19.15 8.63
CA ASP A 735 15.01 -19.58 7.61
C ASP A 735 13.61 -19.02 7.90
N PHE A 736 12.70 -19.18 6.95
CA PHE A 736 11.28 -18.85 7.14
C PHE A 736 10.71 -19.50 8.42
N ALA A 737 9.93 -18.72 9.17
CA ALA A 737 9.36 -19.08 10.47
C ALA A 737 10.38 -19.26 11.61
N TYR A 738 11.62 -18.81 11.46
CA TYR A 738 12.60 -18.79 12.55
C TYR A 738 12.44 -17.56 13.43
N GLY A 739 12.62 -17.72 14.72
CA GLY A 739 12.70 -16.68 15.74
C GLY A 739 13.01 -17.28 17.10
N LEU A 740 13.55 -16.48 18.01
CA LEU A 740 13.85 -16.87 19.39
C LEU A 740 12.89 -16.19 20.38
N ASN A 741 12.59 -16.89 21.45
CA ASN A 741 12.10 -16.31 22.70
C ASN A 741 13.16 -16.45 23.80
N TRP A 742 12.83 -16.14 25.07
CA TRP A 742 13.80 -16.25 26.16
C TRP A 742 14.24 -17.69 26.47
N THR A 743 13.51 -18.70 25.99
CA THR A 743 13.79 -20.12 26.23
C THR A 743 14.50 -20.80 25.06
N GLY A 744 14.60 -20.17 23.90
CA GLY A 744 15.26 -20.70 22.70
C GLY A 744 14.42 -20.51 21.43
N VAL A 745 14.61 -21.42 20.47
CA VAL A 745 13.89 -21.37 19.19
C VAL A 745 12.39 -21.59 19.41
N ILE A 746 11.58 -20.71 18.84
CA ILE A 746 10.12 -20.80 18.90
C ILE A 746 9.64 -22.01 18.06
N THR A 747 8.84 -22.88 18.70
CA THR A 747 8.27 -24.10 18.07
C THR A 747 6.80 -24.27 18.41
N ASP A 748 6.04 -23.20 18.30
CA ASP A 748 4.60 -23.15 18.62
C ASP A 748 3.71 -23.53 17.42
N GLN A 749 2.39 -23.46 17.61
CA GLN A 749 1.38 -23.80 16.58
C GLN A 749 1.53 -22.98 15.29
N ARG A 750 2.09 -21.77 15.35
CA ARG A 750 2.32 -20.93 14.17
C ARG A 750 3.39 -21.56 13.28
N VAL A 751 4.49 -22.02 13.89
CA VAL A 751 5.56 -22.75 13.21
C VAL A 751 5.06 -24.10 12.67
N GLU A 752 4.24 -24.83 13.43
CA GLU A 752 3.62 -26.07 12.96
C GLU A 752 2.72 -25.86 11.74
N LYS A 753 1.98 -24.74 11.72
CA LYS A 753 1.03 -24.42 10.66
C LYS A 753 1.71 -23.93 9.37
N TYR A 754 2.72 -23.09 9.51
CA TYR A 754 3.29 -22.31 8.38
C TYR A 754 4.74 -22.68 8.07
N GLY A 755 5.50 -23.20 9.02
CA GLY A 755 6.92 -23.54 8.84
C GLY A 755 7.15 -24.56 7.73
N LEU A 756 8.33 -24.54 7.17
CA LEU A 756 8.73 -25.51 6.14
C LEU A 756 8.77 -26.91 6.77
N LYS A 757 8.13 -27.86 6.12
CA LYS A 757 8.23 -29.25 6.54
C LYS A 757 9.61 -29.78 6.15
N SER A 758 10.41 -30.19 7.14
CA SER A 758 11.71 -30.84 6.96
C SER A 758 11.61 -32.13 6.16
#